data_130509e3d62a04ae02fd3607a1f5d3e3
#
_entry.id   130509e3d62a04ae02fd3607a1f5d3e3
#
_cell.length_a   1.000
_cell.length_b   1.000
_cell.length_c   1.000
_cell.angle_alpha   90.00
_cell.angle_beta   90.00
_cell.angle_gamma   90.00
#
_symmetry.space_group_name_H-M   'P 1'
#
loop_
_entity.id
_entity.type
_entity.pdbx_description
1 polymer ?
#
loop_
_entity_poly.entity_id
_entity_poly.type
_entity_poly.pdbx_seq_one_letter_code
_entity_poly.pdbx_strand_id
1 'polypeptide(L)'
;LVAHPAIDYQKGALRDDFDFGPAVLVSTALLKGYMAQQPAAPDYRWAAWYDLRLYISRQAAITHLNEYLYTQQQTDSRASGVRQFDYVDPRNRDRQIEMEDAATRHLEAVGAIVDTHRYETVDLDEQDFDVEASVVIPVYNRCRTIADAVGSALAQQTRFDYNVIVVDNHSTDGTTEILDDLARSDHRLIHLIPERDDLGIGGCWNAAVNDSRCGRFAVQLDSDDLYASPSTLQRVVDEFRQQPAAMVIGTYRMCDFALNTLPPGIIDHREWTDHNGPNNALRINGLGAPRAFFTPVVREIRFPNTSYGEDYAMGLAINRRYRIGRIYDELYLCRRWEGNSDAALSIERQNANNLYKDRLRTIELEARQQLNSLPEGNCRELNRFIDRQLELWSDARQRFRDLNHVEQRSLCSGDTLLQVQFNPARMVSTGARIDARSIAHRPCFLCADNRPQEQMAKRLDNDFTLLVNPFPILPVHFTIPLNRHNPQRIRTCYGEIFRMVERYPELTVFYNGPHCGASAPDHAHLQAVCSGCLPLQNDWARLANSREMVYEYDNDNHIYAVGGYVVPLLAIVSTDATADKALFDRIYKAMPLHKDSGEPMMNVISWQQDKSHVTVVIPRAKHRPDCYTAEGDAQYLVSPGTIDMAGLIITPRQTDFDRIDADRAAAILRECGVGAEQFGRITARLTAAAEAVAEPEATAEPMVSVGIVSAKRICFDLNRPYMAKGQQIEGRQEVEFAEGGISWNGNLYSQLTFHPQHEDASFALSDVTIGVNFHWERKETQ
;
A
#
# COMPACT_ATOMS: atom_id res chain seq x y z
N LEU A 1 4.08 26.61 48.68
CA LEU A 1 4.78 26.53 47.39
C LEU A 1 4.84 25.08 46.96
N VAL A 2 4.42 24.81 45.75
CA VAL A 2 4.48 23.49 45.11
C VAL A 2 5.48 23.60 43.95
N ALA A 3 6.39 22.61 43.84
CA ALA A 3 7.31 22.54 42.71
C ALA A 3 6.49 22.25 41.42
N HIS A 4 6.78 22.97 40.35
CA HIS A 4 6.15 22.79 39.05
C HIS A 4 7.23 22.72 37.97
N PRO A 5 7.87 21.55 37.75
CA PRO A 5 8.84 21.38 36.70
C PRO A 5 8.19 21.51 35.32
N ALA A 6 8.81 22.27 34.42
CA ALA A 6 8.46 22.27 33.03
C ALA A 6 8.99 21.00 32.34
N ILE A 7 8.58 20.75 31.10
CA ILE A 7 9.01 19.60 30.30
C ILE A 7 9.82 20.06 29.08
N ASP A 8 10.66 19.16 28.55
CA ASP A 8 11.45 19.43 27.37
C ASP A 8 10.57 19.57 26.12
N TYR A 9 10.93 20.54 25.26
CA TYR A 9 10.24 20.74 23.99
C TYR A 9 10.67 19.68 22.96
N GLN A 10 9.69 19.10 22.29
CA GLN A 10 9.89 18.15 21.18
C GLN A 10 9.34 18.75 19.89
N LYS A 11 9.77 18.26 18.72
CA LYS A 11 9.24 18.69 17.42
C LYS A 11 7.70 18.58 17.33
N GLY A 12 7.11 17.56 17.97
CA GLY A 12 5.69 17.34 18.04
C GLY A 12 4.97 18.06 19.18
N ALA A 13 5.63 18.91 19.97
CA ALA A 13 5.00 19.71 21.03
C ALA A 13 4.15 20.87 20.45
N LEU A 14 3.22 20.50 19.51
CA LEU A 14 2.39 21.43 18.74
C LEU A 14 1.12 21.86 19.50
N ARG A 15 0.80 21.26 20.63
CA ARG A 15 -0.36 21.65 21.43
C ARG A 15 -0.22 23.11 21.89
N ASP A 16 -1.27 23.89 21.82
CA ASP A 16 -1.27 25.31 22.14
C ASP A 16 -1.12 25.61 23.66
N ASP A 17 -1.35 24.63 24.50
CA ASP A 17 -1.23 24.70 25.96
C ASP A 17 0.17 24.27 26.49
N PHE A 18 1.18 24.14 25.60
CA PHE A 18 2.56 23.84 26.04
C PHE A 18 3.10 24.95 26.93
N ASP A 19 3.51 24.59 28.15
CA ASP A 19 3.96 25.53 29.16
C ASP A 19 5.48 25.76 29.06
N PHE A 20 5.88 26.95 28.58
CA PHE A 20 7.27 27.41 28.56
C PHE A 20 7.68 28.10 29.87
N GLY A 21 6.77 28.24 30.81
CA GLY A 21 6.93 29.12 31.94
C GLY A 21 6.85 30.63 31.57
N PRO A 22 6.88 31.54 32.53
CA PRO A 22 6.75 32.96 32.31
C PRO A 22 8.01 33.66 31.78
N ALA A 23 9.19 33.00 31.79
CA ALA A 23 10.45 33.60 31.35
C ALA A 23 11.02 32.87 30.14
N VAL A 24 11.01 33.54 29.00
CA VAL A 24 11.55 33.00 27.74
C VAL A 24 12.58 33.97 27.15
N LEU A 25 13.77 33.45 26.82
CA LEU A 25 14.80 34.20 26.12
C LEU A 25 14.82 33.82 24.64
N VAL A 26 14.75 34.82 23.78
CA VAL A 26 14.74 34.63 22.33
C VAL A 26 15.84 35.45 21.68
N SER A 27 16.56 34.86 20.72
CA SER A 27 17.56 35.60 19.93
C SER A 27 16.88 36.71 19.13
N THR A 28 17.49 37.95 19.24
CA THR A 28 17.02 39.09 18.48
C THR A 28 17.06 38.85 16.96
N ALA A 29 18.00 38.04 16.47
CA ALA A 29 18.11 37.67 15.07
C ALA A 29 16.87 36.84 14.60
N LEU A 30 16.41 35.89 15.43
CA LEU A 30 15.21 35.09 15.16
C LEU A 30 13.94 35.97 15.18
N LEU A 31 13.83 36.91 16.14
CA LEU A 31 12.69 37.84 16.17
C LEU A 31 12.67 38.73 14.94
N LYS A 32 13.82 39.28 14.51
CA LYS A 32 13.92 40.06 13.28
C LYS A 32 13.59 39.22 12.03
N GLY A 33 14.04 37.98 11.99
CA GLY A 33 13.69 37.03 10.92
C GLY A 33 12.20 36.75 10.84
N TYR A 34 11.55 36.56 11.98
CA TYR A 34 10.10 36.40 12.05
C TYR A 34 9.36 37.64 11.54
N MET A 35 9.74 38.84 12.04
CA MET A 35 9.16 40.10 11.63
C MET A 35 9.37 40.42 10.13
N ALA A 36 10.49 39.97 9.56
CA ALA A 36 10.78 40.16 8.13
C ALA A 36 9.89 39.28 7.22
N GLN A 37 9.27 38.25 7.73
CA GLN A 37 8.29 37.45 6.99
C GLN A 37 6.90 38.11 6.92
N GLN A 38 6.65 39.21 7.70
CA GLN A 38 5.48 40.04 7.54
C GLN A 38 5.58 40.86 6.23
N PRO A 39 4.53 41.00 5.40
CA PRO A 39 3.10 41.02 5.76
C PRO A 39 2.36 39.71 5.50
N ALA A 40 3.01 38.57 5.22
CA ALA A 40 2.35 37.31 4.92
C ALA A 40 1.78 36.59 6.15
N ALA A 41 2.17 36.99 7.37
CA ALA A 41 1.59 36.41 8.58
C ALA A 41 0.30 37.16 8.96
N PRO A 42 -0.77 36.44 9.34
CA PRO A 42 -2.00 37.05 9.82
C PRO A 42 -1.77 37.90 11.07
N ASP A 43 -2.61 38.94 11.25
CA ASP A 43 -2.63 39.75 12.46
C ASP A 43 -3.42 38.98 13.54
N TYR A 44 -2.72 38.06 14.22
CA TYR A 44 -3.31 37.23 15.25
C TYR A 44 -3.56 38.00 16.55
N ARG A 45 -4.77 37.90 17.08
CA ARG A 45 -5.13 38.46 18.39
C ARG A 45 -4.67 37.51 19.52
N TRP A 46 -4.72 36.21 19.31
CA TRP A 46 -4.43 35.21 20.33
C TRP A 46 -3.27 34.27 19.95
N ALA A 47 -3.07 33.96 18.68
CA ALA A 47 -2.09 32.99 18.24
C ALA A 47 -0.69 33.56 17.97
N ALA A 48 -0.43 34.87 18.14
CA ALA A 48 0.84 35.48 17.79
C ALA A 48 2.06 34.85 18.49
N TRP A 49 1.94 34.56 19.80
CA TRP A 49 2.99 33.84 20.54
C TRP A 49 3.13 32.38 20.08
N TYR A 50 2.02 31.73 19.79
CA TYR A 50 2.00 30.36 19.30
C TYR A 50 2.68 30.25 17.93
N ASP A 51 2.37 31.10 16.99
CA ASP A 51 2.98 31.15 15.66
C ASP A 51 4.49 31.47 15.74
N LEU A 52 4.87 32.46 16.58
CA LEU A 52 6.29 32.80 16.80
C LEU A 52 7.10 31.60 17.33
N ARG A 53 6.60 30.89 18.34
CA ARG A 53 7.31 29.72 18.87
C ARG A 53 7.45 28.58 17.87
N LEU A 54 6.41 28.36 17.04
CA LEU A 54 6.45 27.39 15.95
C LEU A 54 7.48 27.80 14.87
N TYR A 55 7.55 29.10 14.56
CA TYR A 55 8.61 29.61 13.68
C TYR A 55 10.01 29.36 14.27
N ILE A 56 10.24 29.70 15.53
CA ILE A 56 11.51 29.48 16.21
C ILE A 56 11.92 28.01 16.19
N SER A 57 10.97 27.12 16.45
CA SER A 57 11.23 25.66 16.47
C SER A 57 11.71 25.10 15.11
N ARG A 58 11.40 25.78 14.01
CA ARG A 58 11.91 25.43 12.67
C ARG A 58 13.32 25.95 12.40
N GLN A 59 13.75 27.00 13.12
CA GLN A 59 15.00 27.69 12.86
C GLN A 59 16.11 27.33 13.85
N ALA A 60 15.75 26.97 15.08
CA ALA A 60 16.71 26.70 16.15
C ALA A 60 16.15 25.70 17.17
N ALA A 61 17.04 25.03 17.89
CA ALA A 61 16.66 24.22 19.03
C ALA A 61 16.11 25.09 20.18
N ILE A 62 15.03 24.62 20.80
CA ILE A 62 14.48 25.20 22.02
C ILE A 62 15.08 24.46 23.20
N THR A 63 15.82 25.17 24.06
CA THR A 63 16.50 24.59 25.21
C THR A 63 15.75 24.89 26.49
N HIS A 64 15.46 23.90 27.28
CA HIS A 64 14.88 24.03 28.60
C HIS A 64 15.99 24.15 29.66
N LEU A 65 15.87 25.16 30.53
CA LEU A 65 16.71 25.28 31.73
C LEU A 65 16.00 24.56 32.89
N ASN A 66 16.45 23.37 33.23
CA ASN A 66 15.82 22.52 34.24
C ASN A 66 16.22 22.96 35.66
N GLU A 67 15.87 24.21 36.01
CA GLU A 67 16.11 24.83 37.30
C GLU A 67 14.91 25.64 37.76
N TYR A 68 14.62 25.69 39.07
CA TYR A 68 13.56 26.53 39.64
C TYR A 68 14.05 27.97 39.80
N LEU A 69 13.84 28.79 38.78
CA LEU A 69 14.40 30.14 38.68
C LEU A 69 13.42 31.24 39.14
N TYR A 70 12.12 30.92 39.33
CA TYR A 70 11.09 31.89 39.70
C TYR A 70 9.95 31.23 40.48
N THR A 71 9.11 32.09 41.08
CA THR A 71 7.87 31.69 41.72
C THR A 71 6.70 32.37 41.01
N GLN A 72 5.70 31.59 40.64
CA GLN A 72 4.46 32.07 39.97
C GLN A 72 3.25 31.86 40.86
N GLN A 73 2.40 32.86 40.96
CA GLN A 73 1.08 32.72 41.54
C GLN A 73 0.07 32.51 40.41
N GLN A 74 -0.58 31.36 40.37
CA GLN A 74 -1.60 31.07 39.38
C GLN A 74 -2.89 31.82 39.71
N THR A 75 -3.47 32.51 38.71
CA THR A 75 -4.80 33.09 38.77
C THR A 75 -5.57 32.58 37.56
N ASP A 76 -6.68 31.88 37.80
CA ASP A 76 -7.52 31.36 36.72
C ASP A 76 -8.45 32.48 36.22
N SER A 77 -8.21 32.97 35.02
CA SER A 77 -9.04 34.00 34.35
C SER A 77 -9.87 33.44 33.19
N ARG A 78 -9.92 32.12 33.01
CA ARG A 78 -10.63 31.50 31.88
C ARG A 78 -12.14 31.57 32.04
N ALA A 79 -12.82 31.80 30.92
CA ALA A 79 -14.27 31.86 30.89
C ALA A 79 -14.94 30.50 31.21
N SER A 80 -14.32 29.39 30.82
CA SER A 80 -14.81 28.03 31.05
C SER A 80 -14.64 27.54 32.50
N GLY A 81 -13.61 28.01 33.22
CA GLY A 81 -13.24 27.50 34.54
C GLY A 81 -12.68 26.07 34.53
N VAL A 82 -12.61 25.39 33.36
CA VAL A 82 -12.15 23.98 33.22
C VAL A 82 -11.08 23.89 32.14
N ARG A 83 -9.81 23.81 32.55
CA ARG A 83 -8.64 23.81 31.66
C ARG A 83 -8.67 22.67 30.62
N GLN A 84 -9.13 21.50 31.01
CA GLN A 84 -9.03 20.27 30.21
C GLN A 84 -9.81 20.35 28.87
N PHE A 85 -10.87 21.16 28.80
CA PHE A 85 -11.76 21.24 27.65
C PHE A 85 -11.71 22.57 26.89
N ASP A 86 -10.76 23.46 27.20
CA ASP A 86 -10.64 24.76 26.53
C ASP A 86 -10.50 24.68 25.02
N TYR A 87 -9.88 23.60 24.51
CA TYR A 87 -9.65 23.36 23.08
C TYR A 87 -10.89 22.95 22.29
N VAL A 88 -11.98 22.58 22.98
CA VAL A 88 -13.28 22.19 22.37
C VAL A 88 -14.44 23.08 22.84
N ASP A 89 -14.20 24.02 23.75
CA ASP A 89 -15.27 24.91 24.25
C ASP A 89 -15.69 25.91 23.17
N PRO A 90 -16.95 25.89 22.72
CA PRO A 90 -17.44 26.80 21.67
C PRO A 90 -17.26 28.30 21.99
N ARG A 91 -17.16 28.66 23.25
CA ARG A 91 -16.90 30.04 23.69
C ARG A 91 -15.52 30.56 23.31
N ASN A 92 -14.58 29.66 23.04
CA ASN A 92 -13.21 29.95 22.65
C ASN A 92 -12.98 29.78 21.15
N ARG A 93 -14.03 29.69 20.32
CA ARG A 93 -13.89 29.32 18.90
C ARG A 93 -13.01 30.28 18.10
N ASP A 94 -13.12 31.59 18.30
CA ASP A 94 -12.28 32.59 17.61
C ASP A 94 -10.77 32.34 17.89
N ARG A 95 -10.44 32.03 19.15
CA ARG A 95 -9.06 31.67 19.52
C ARG A 95 -8.62 30.36 18.88
N GLN A 96 -9.50 29.35 18.89
CA GLN A 96 -9.21 28.06 18.28
C GLN A 96 -8.90 28.18 16.78
N ILE A 97 -9.66 29.01 16.04
CA ILE A 97 -9.44 29.26 14.60
C ILE A 97 -8.04 29.82 14.35
N GLU A 98 -7.58 30.81 15.12
CA GLU A 98 -6.23 31.36 14.98
C GLU A 98 -5.15 30.31 15.28
N MET A 99 -5.35 29.47 16.33
CA MET A 99 -4.41 28.40 16.67
C MET A 99 -4.37 27.31 15.58
N GLU A 100 -5.52 26.97 14.99
CA GLU A 100 -5.63 26.04 13.86
C GLU A 100 -4.86 26.54 12.64
N ASP A 101 -5.01 27.83 12.30
CA ASP A 101 -4.33 28.46 11.17
C ASP A 101 -2.82 28.43 11.39
N ALA A 102 -2.33 28.86 12.56
CA ALA A 102 -0.91 28.86 12.90
C ALA A 102 -0.31 27.43 12.87
N ALA A 103 -1.03 26.43 13.39
CA ALA A 103 -0.60 25.04 13.34
C ALA A 103 -0.54 24.51 11.91
N THR A 104 -1.55 24.79 11.08
CA THR A 104 -1.61 24.37 9.68
C THR A 104 -0.45 24.96 8.87
N ARG A 105 -0.19 26.26 9.01
CA ARG A 105 0.97 26.90 8.36
C ARG A 105 2.31 26.32 8.81
N HIS A 106 2.42 25.93 10.07
CA HIS A 106 3.61 25.22 10.54
C HIS A 106 3.77 23.87 9.86
N LEU A 107 2.69 23.07 9.77
CA LEU A 107 2.70 21.76 9.13
C LEU A 107 3.03 21.85 7.63
N GLU A 108 2.52 22.90 6.93
CA GLU A 108 2.91 23.20 5.55
C GLU A 108 4.41 23.49 5.45
N ALA A 109 4.93 24.36 6.32
CA ALA A 109 6.33 24.78 6.31
C ALA A 109 7.31 23.63 6.61
N VAL A 110 6.89 22.59 7.35
CA VAL A 110 7.71 21.41 7.65
C VAL A 110 7.40 20.20 6.76
N GLY A 111 6.47 20.35 5.78
CA GLY A 111 6.09 19.26 4.86
C GLY A 111 5.27 18.14 5.51
N ALA A 112 4.52 18.44 6.58
CA ALA A 112 3.74 17.44 7.35
C ALA A 112 2.22 17.63 7.24
N ILE A 113 1.74 18.35 6.19
CA ILE A 113 0.30 18.52 5.93
C ILE A 113 -0.34 17.20 5.52
N VAL A 114 -1.55 16.94 5.98
CA VAL A 114 -2.37 15.83 5.48
C VAL A 114 -3.20 16.34 4.31
N ASP A 115 -3.01 15.74 3.14
CA ASP A 115 -3.84 15.97 1.97
C ASP A 115 -4.99 14.94 1.95
N THR A 116 -6.21 15.39 2.22
CA THR A 116 -7.39 14.53 2.26
C THR A 116 -7.80 13.95 0.91
N HIS A 117 -7.32 14.53 -0.21
CA HIS A 117 -7.52 13.96 -1.55
C HIS A 117 -6.73 12.66 -1.75
N ARG A 118 -5.73 12.42 -0.91
CA ARG A 118 -4.90 11.22 -0.91
C ARG A 118 -5.38 10.15 0.07
N TYR A 119 -6.54 10.31 0.67
CA TYR A 119 -7.08 9.32 1.58
C TYR A 119 -7.38 8.00 0.85
N GLU A 120 -7.06 6.93 1.56
CA GLU A 120 -7.29 5.59 1.09
C GLU A 120 -8.76 5.22 1.25
N THR A 121 -9.30 4.59 0.22
CA THR A 121 -10.65 4.05 0.26
C THR A 121 -10.69 2.79 1.12
N VAL A 122 -11.64 2.70 2.02
CA VAL A 122 -11.90 1.51 2.83
C VAL A 122 -12.95 0.66 2.12
N ASP A 123 -12.61 -0.57 1.80
CA ASP A 123 -13.60 -1.57 1.35
C ASP A 123 -14.17 -2.29 2.56
N LEU A 124 -15.38 -1.93 2.94
CA LEU A 124 -16.03 -2.47 4.12
C LEU A 124 -16.43 -3.95 3.96
N ASP A 125 -16.49 -4.45 2.75
CA ASP A 125 -16.96 -5.82 2.43
C ASP A 125 -15.81 -6.75 1.95
N GLU A 126 -14.56 -6.30 2.04
CA GLU A 126 -13.37 -7.09 1.65
C GLU A 126 -13.22 -8.41 2.44
N GLN A 127 -13.73 -8.46 3.68
CA GLN A 127 -13.64 -9.62 4.55
C GLN A 127 -15.00 -9.99 5.14
N ASP A 128 -15.25 -11.28 5.31
CA ASP A 128 -16.42 -11.79 6.02
C ASP A 128 -16.21 -11.78 7.54
N PHE A 129 -17.27 -11.48 8.28
CA PHE A 129 -17.31 -11.46 9.73
C PHE A 129 -18.57 -12.17 10.25
N ASP A 130 -18.46 -12.91 11.34
CA ASP A 130 -19.59 -13.62 11.94
C ASP A 130 -20.66 -12.65 12.49
N VAL A 131 -20.24 -11.46 12.93
CA VAL A 131 -21.10 -10.38 13.40
C VAL A 131 -20.67 -9.04 12.79
N GLU A 132 -21.62 -8.11 12.64
CA GLU A 132 -21.34 -6.81 12.05
C GLU A 132 -20.57 -5.89 12.99
N ALA A 133 -20.83 -5.95 14.30
CA ALA A 133 -20.16 -5.10 15.27
C ALA A 133 -19.82 -5.84 16.56
N SER A 134 -18.73 -5.40 17.21
CA SER A 134 -18.38 -5.77 18.57
C SER A 134 -18.26 -4.52 19.44
N VAL A 135 -18.93 -4.50 20.58
CA VAL A 135 -18.66 -3.51 21.62
C VAL A 135 -17.45 -3.99 22.42
N VAL A 136 -16.39 -3.18 22.48
CA VAL A 136 -15.15 -3.53 23.18
C VAL A 136 -15.04 -2.76 24.49
N ILE A 137 -14.90 -3.50 25.60
CA ILE A 137 -14.84 -2.96 26.98
C ILE A 137 -13.57 -3.47 27.66
N PRO A 138 -12.45 -2.72 27.65
CA PRO A 138 -11.32 -3.01 28.53
C PRO A 138 -11.71 -2.74 30.00
N VAL A 139 -11.36 -3.66 30.89
CA VAL A 139 -11.69 -3.48 32.32
C VAL A 139 -10.56 -3.96 33.23
N TYR A 140 -10.37 -3.23 34.33
CA TYR A 140 -9.54 -3.61 35.46
C TYR A 140 -10.12 -3.00 36.74
N ASN A 141 -10.55 -3.86 37.67
CA ASN A 141 -11.11 -3.48 38.99
C ASN A 141 -12.25 -2.45 38.88
N ARG A 142 -13.40 -2.86 38.34
CA ARG A 142 -14.60 -2.04 38.13
C ARG A 142 -15.91 -2.74 38.59
N CYS A 143 -15.86 -3.47 39.71
CA CYS A 143 -17.02 -4.20 40.21
C CYS A 143 -18.27 -3.31 40.45
N ARG A 144 -18.10 -2.01 40.68
CA ARG A 144 -19.20 -1.05 40.91
C ARG A 144 -19.89 -0.58 39.63
N THR A 145 -19.24 -0.68 38.47
CA THR A 145 -19.70 -0.01 37.25
C THR A 145 -19.86 -0.95 36.06
N ILE A 146 -19.10 -2.06 36.02
CA ILE A 146 -19.06 -2.95 34.88
C ILE A 146 -20.43 -3.53 34.49
N ALA A 147 -21.27 -3.85 35.45
CA ALA A 147 -22.61 -4.38 35.19
C ALA A 147 -23.47 -3.38 34.42
N ASP A 148 -23.39 -2.07 34.78
CA ASP A 148 -24.11 -1.01 34.08
C ASP A 148 -23.60 -0.84 32.64
N ALA A 149 -22.27 -0.81 32.44
CA ALA A 149 -21.65 -0.66 31.13
C ALA A 149 -22.07 -1.83 30.22
N VAL A 150 -21.87 -3.07 30.64
CA VAL A 150 -22.27 -4.28 29.90
C VAL A 150 -23.77 -4.28 29.64
N GLY A 151 -24.61 -3.92 30.65
CA GLY A 151 -26.05 -3.81 30.49
C GLY A 151 -26.45 -2.82 29.40
N SER A 152 -25.79 -1.64 29.31
CA SER A 152 -26.08 -0.65 28.29
C SER A 152 -25.65 -1.13 26.88
N ALA A 153 -24.58 -1.92 26.78
CA ALA A 153 -24.13 -2.55 25.53
C ALA A 153 -25.08 -3.65 25.07
N LEU A 154 -25.52 -4.53 25.96
CA LEU A 154 -26.44 -5.63 25.63
C LEU A 154 -27.88 -5.14 25.35
N ALA A 155 -28.26 -3.94 25.83
CA ALA A 155 -29.54 -3.30 25.55
C ALA A 155 -29.62 -2.64 24.16
N GLN A 156 -28.58 -2.68 23.35
CA GLN A 156 -28.59 -2.09 22.02
C GLN A 156 -29.54 -2.83 21.07
N GLN A 157 -30.28 -2.06 20.28
CA GLN A 157 -31.24 -2.52 19.28
C GLN A 157 -30.71 -2.29 17.89
N THR A 158 -30.38 -3.36 17.19
CA THR A 158 -29.73 -3.33 15.86
C THR A 158 -30.49 -4.19 14.86
N ARG A 159 -30.28 -3.89 13.56
CA ARG A 159 -30.78 -4.70 12.43
C ARG A 159 -29.78 -5.78 11.99
N PHE A 160 -28.67 -5.90 12.71
CA PHE A 160 -27.58 -6.82 12.45
C PHE A 160 -27.17 -7.52 13.76
N ASP A 161 -26.44 -8.63 13.64
CA ASP A 161 -25.90 -9.35 14.76
C ASP A 161 -24.66 -8.65 15.32
N TYR A 162 -24.55 -8.58 16.63
CA TYR A 162 -23.43 -8.01 17.36
C TYR A 162 -23.11 -8.79 18.62
N ASN A 163 -21.89 -8.60 19.13
CA ASN A 163 -21.47 -9.11 20.43
C ASN A 163 -20.81 -8.02 21.29
N VAL A 164 -20.53 -8.37 22.55
CA VAL A 164 -19.83 -7.52 23.51
C VAL A 164 -18.60 -8.27 23.99
N ILE A 165 -17.41 -7.75 23.71
CA ILE A 165 -16.13 -8.33 24.12
C ILE A 165 -15.58 -7.53 25.28
N VAL A 166 -15.62 -8.12 26.48
CA VAL A 166 -15.02 -7.54 27.68
C VAL A 166 -13.66 -8.17 27.92
N VAL A 167 -12.62 -7.36 27.93
CA VAL A 167 -11.25 -7.82 28.24
C VAL A 167 -10.95 -7.47 29.69
N ASP A 168 -11.07 -8.47 30.55
CA ASP A 168 -10.78 -8.37 31.99
C ASP A 168 -9.28 -8.57 32.22
N ASN A 169 -8.61 -7.46 32.50
CA ASN A 169 -7.16 -7.45 32.69
C ASN A 169 -6.77 -7.88 34.10
N HIS A 170 -7.16 -9.11 34.51
CA HIS A 170 -6.86 -9.72 35.80
C HIS A 170 -7.43 -8.94 37.00
N SER A 171 -8.70 -8.61 36.96
CA SER A 171 -9.40 -7.94 38.08
C SER A 171 -9.41 -8.79 39.36
N THR A 172 -9.38 -8.12 40.53
CA THR A 172 -9.27 -8.76 41.85
C THR A 172 -10.31 -8.26 42.82
N ASP A 173 -11.25 -7.39 42.39
CA ASP A 173 -12.24 -6.72 43.24
C ASP A 173 -13.64 -7.31 43.13
N GLY A 174 -13.82 -8.45 42.46
CA GLY A 174 -15.14 -9.05 42.18
C GLY A 174 -15.68 -8.75 40.77
N THR A 175 -14.93 -8.00 39.94
CA THR A 175 -15.30 -7.71 38.54
C THR A 175 -15.41 -8.99 37.72
N THR A 176 -14.48 -9.92 37.87
CA THR A 176 -14.40 -11.18 37.11
C THR A 176 -15.66 -12.04 37.37
N GLU A 177 -16.08 -12.19 38.64
CA GLU A 177 -17.24 -12.95 39.01
C GLU A 177 -18.54 -12.36 38.44
N ILE A 178 -18.67 -11.03 38.43
CA ILE A 178 -19.79 -10.33 37.81
C ILE A 178 -19.84 -10.61 36.30
N LEU A 179 -18.70 -10.55 35.62
CA LEU A 179 -18.60 -10.82 34.16
C LEU A 179 -18.94 -12.27 33.84
N ASP A 180 -18.48 -13.22 34.64
CA ASP A 180 -18.82 -14.64 34.48
C ASP A 180 -20.33 -14.91 34.64
N ASP A 181 -20.99 -14.25 35.58
CA ASP A 181 -22.44 -14.35 35.76
C ASP A 181 -23.20 -13.74 34.57
N LEU A 182 -22.79 -12.59 34.08
CA LEU A 182 -23.40 -11.94 32.95
C LEU A 182 -23.19 -12.76 31.65
N ALA A 183 -22.02 -13.32 31.44
CA ALA A 183 -21.69 -14.14 30.24
C ALA A 183 -22.49 -15.47 30.22
N ARG A 184 -22.83 -16.01 31.39
CA ARG A 184 -23.73 -17.17 31.48
C ARG A 184 -25.18 -16.81 31.16
N SER A 185 -25.58 -15.56 31.36
CA SER A 185 -26.97 -15.12 31.12
C SER A 185 -27.22 -14.60 29.70
N ASP A 186 -26.21 -14.09 29.02
CA ASP A 186 -26.31 -13.60 27.64
C ASP A 186 -25.10 -14.06 26.80
N HIS A 187 -25.36 -14.91 25.82
CA HIS A 187 -24.33 -15.50 24.96
C HIS A 187 -23.61 -14.50 24.03
N ARG A 188 -24.16 -13.29 23.88
CA ARG A 188 -23.50 -12.20 23.14
C ARG A 188 -22.31 -11.62 23.90
N LEU A 189 -22.26 -11.82 25.24
CA LEU A 189 -21.15 -11.37 26.07
C LEU A 189 -19.99 -12.38 26.00
N ILE A 190 -18.86 -11.91 25.53
CA ILE A 190 -17.60 -12.64 25.46
C ILE A 190 -16.69 -12.08 26.56
N HIS A 191 -16.46 -12.86 27.61
CA HIS A 191 -15.53 -12.52 28.69
C HIS A 191 -14.16 -13.09 28.35
N LEU A 192 -13.16 -12.22 28.13
CA LEU A 192 -11.77 -12.58 27.85
C LEU A 192 -10.88 -12.19 29.02
N ILE A 193 -10.11 -13.15 29.52
CA ILE A 193 -8.99 -12.91 30.44
C ILE A 193 -7.73 -13.21 29.63
N PRO A 194 -6.89 -12.22 29.32
CA PRO A 194 -5.69 -12.43 28.51
C PRO A 194 -4.66 -13.27 29.27
N GLU A 195 -3.84 -14.06 28.54
CA GLU A 195 -2.75 -14.82 29.17
C GLU A 195 -1.66 -13.91 29.78
N ARG A 196 -1.48 -12.73 29.23
CA ARG A 196 -0.52 -11.72 29.66
C ARG A 196 -1.13 -10.86 30.76
N ASP A 197 -0.32 -10.54 31.77
CA ASP A 197 -0.67 -9.68 32.90
C ASP A 197 -0.08 -8.25 32.82
N ASP A 198 0.65 -7.95 31.74
CA ASP A 198 1.30 -6.66 31.48
C ASP A 198 0.58 -5.79 30.46
N LEU A 199 -0.71 -6.05 30.19
CA LEU A 199 -1.47 -5.28 29.24
C LEU A 199 -1.89 -3.92 29.81
N GLY A 200 -1.70 -2.86 29.01
CA GLY A 200 -2.42 -1.62 29.18
C GLY A 200 -3.76 -1.66 28.44
N ILE A 201 -4.50 -0.54 28.45
CA ILE A 201 -5.80 -0.42 27.74
C ILE A 201 -5.62 -0.76 26.25
N GLY A 202 -4.55 -0.24 25.59
CA GLY A 202 -4.26 -0.54 24.20
C GLY A 202 -3.94 -2.02 23.95
N GLY A 203 -3.30 -2.70 24.92
CA GLY A 203 -3.08 -4.14 24.85
C GLY A 203 -4.39 -4.93 24.93
N CYS A 204 -5.32 -4.52 25.80
CA CYS A 204 -6.66 -5.09 25.88
C CYS A 204 -7.47 -4.88 24.58
N TRP A 205 -7.38 -3.71 23.98
CA TRP A 205 -7.95 -3.43 22.66
C TRP A 205 -7.41 -4.40 21.60
N ASN A 206 -6.08 -4.60 21.56
CA ASN A 206 -5.47 -5.55 20.63
C ASN A 206 -5.93 -6.99 20.88
N ALA A 207 -6.12 -7.39 22.15
CA ALA A 207 -6.66 -8.71 22.47
C ALA A 207 -8.10 -8.87 21.92
N ALA A 208 -8.97 -7.87 22.14
CA ALA A 208 -10.35 -7.89 21.63
C ALA A 208 -10.42 -7.92 20.11
N VAL A 209 -9.72 -7.03 19.40
CA VAL A 209 -9.84 -6.92 17.94
C VAL A 209 -9.17 -8.09 17.20
N ASN A 210 -8.21 -8.78 17.81
CA ASN A 210 -7.60 -9.98 17.26
C ASN A 210 -8.34 -11.29 17.61
N ASP A 211 -9.33 -11.26 18.49
CA ASP A 211 -10.22 -12.39 18.72
C ASP A 211 -11.01 -12.68 17.43
N SER A 212 -11.11 -13.96 17.05
CA SER A 212 -11.81 -14.37 15.82
C SER A 212 -13.29 -14.01 15.80
N ARG A 213 -13.91 -13.84 16.97
CA ARG A 213 -15.31 -13.45 17.13
C ARG A 213 -15.54 -11.94 17.06
N CYS A 214 -14.48 -11.13 16.97
CA CYS A 214 -14.61 -9.68 16.81
C CYS A 214 -15.24 -9.34 15.47
N GLY A 215 -16.29 -8.51 15.52
CA GLY A 215 -17.05 -8.07 14.36
C GLY A 215 -16.31 -7.13 13.42
N ARG A 216 -16.97 -6.81 12.29
CA ARG A 216 -16.48 -5.88 11.27
C ARG A 216 -16.13 -4.51 11.86
N PHE A 217 -16.92 -4.03 12.79
CA PHE A 217 -16.69 -2.76 13.49
C PHE A 217 -16.48 -2.99 14.98
N ALA A 218 -15.38 -2.48 15.52
CA ALA A 218 -15.08 -2.48 16.93
C ALA A 218 -15.46 -1.13 17.56
N VAL A 219 -16.39 -1.11 18.49
CA VAL A 219 -17.00 0.11 19.06
C VAL A 219 -16.66 0.24 20.53
N GLN A 220 -16.12 1.39 20.95
CA GLN A 220 -15.71 1.66 22.31
C GLN A 220 -16.90 1.76 23.26
N LEU A 221 -16.71 1.15 24.43
CA LEU A 221 -17.41 1.52 25.67
C LEU A 221 -16.43 1.37 26.84
N ASP A 222 -16.24 2.43 27.61
CA ASP A 222 -15.43 2.38 28.82
C ASP A 222 -16.21 1.69 29.96
N SER A 223 -15.51 0.99 30.84
CA SER A 223 -16.09 0.11 31.85
C SER A 223 -16.87 0.84 32.96
N ASP A 224 -16.87 2.17 32.97
CA ASP A 224 -17.58 3.04 33.88
C ASP A 224 -18.58 3.99 33.20
N ASP A 225 -18.76 3.88 31.88
CA ASP A 225 -19.63 4.73 31.07
C ASP A 225 -20.83 3.99 30.47
N LEU A 226 -21.71 4.71 29.77
CA LEU A 226 -22.93 4.16 29.17
C LEU A 226 -23.14 4.68 27.74
N TYR A 227 -23.78 3.89 26.89
CA TYR A 227 -24.39 4.41 25.68
C TYR A 227 -25.63 5.27 26.00
N ALA A 228 -25.78 6.38 25.28
CA ALA A 228 -26.85 7.35 25.55
C ALA A 228 -28.24 6.84 25.13
N SER A 229 -28.31 5.89 24.18
CA SER A 229 -29.58 5.34 23.70
C SER A 229 -29.44 3.89 23.23
N PRO A 230 -30.57 3.14 23.16
CA PRO A 230 -30.55 1.78 22.59
C PRO A 230 -30.21 1.73 21.10
N SER A 231 -30.17 2.85 20.37
CA SER A 231 -29.84 2.93 18.94
C SER A 231 -28.43 3.40 18.67
N THR A 232 -27.60 3.60 19.67
CA THR A 232 -26.22 4.10 19.51
C THR A 232 -25.42 3.23 18.57
N LEU A 233 -25.39 1.91 18.78
CA LEU A 233 -24.62 0.99 17.95
C LEU A 233 -25.12 0.95 16.49
N GLN A 234 -26.44 0.97 16.29
CA GLN A 234 -27.03 1.03 14.95
C GLN A 234 -26.58 2.29 14.21
N ARG A 235 -26.60 3.46 14.89
CA ARG A 235 -26.22 4.73 14.28
C ARG A 235 -24.74 4.79 13.91
N VAL A 236 -23.88 4.20 14.73
CA VAL A 236 -22.43 4.10 14.43
C VAL A 236 -22.19 3.27 13.18
N VAL A 237 -22.85 2.12 13.05
CA VAL A 237 -22.71 1.26 11.86
C VAL A 237 -23.33 1.91 10.62
N ASP A 238 -24.48 2.57 10.76
CA ASP A 238 -25.11 3.29 9.66
C ASP A 238 -24.18 4.41 9.12
N GLU A 239 -23.43 5.11 9.98
CA GLU A 239 -22.46 6.13 9.58
C GLU A 239 -21.30 5.52 8.76
N PHE A 240 -20.74 4.38 9.18
CA PHE A 240 -19.72 3.67 8.40
C PHE A 240 -20.23 3.29 6.99
N ARG A 241 -21.49 2.86 6.90
CA ARG A 241 -22.11 2.44 5.64
C ARG A 241 -22.46 3.62 4.72
N GLN A 242 -22.79 4.79 5.29
CA GLN A 242 -23.07 6.01 4.53
C GLN A 242 -21.78 6.68 4.01
N GLN A 243 -20.74 6.65 4.81
CA GLN A 243 -19.47 7.31 4.52
C GLN A 243 -18.33 6.36 4.87
N PRO A 244 -17.88 5.53 3.91
CA PRO A 244 -16.78 4.61 4.14
C PRO A 244 -15.59 5.32 4.81
N ALA A 245 -15.32 4.95 6.05
CA ALA A 245 -14.29 5.53 6.90
C ALA A 245 -13.57 4.41 7.65
N ALA A 246 -12.35 4.64 8.10
CA ALA A 246 -11.64 3.68 8.94
C ALA A 246 -11.97 3.84 10.43
N MET A 247 -12.48 5.01 10.81
CA MET A 247 -12.89 5.34 12.18
C MET A 247 -14.11 6.25 12.14
N VAL A 248 -15.01 6.09 13.09
CA VAL A 248 -16.14 7.00 13.35
C VAL A 248 -16.06 7.47 14.79
N ILE A 249 -16.29 8.76 15.03
CA ILE A 249 -16.28 9.37 16.35
C ILE A 249 -17.63 10.01 16.62
N GLY A 250 -18.19 9.69 17.77
CA GLY A 250 -19.46 10.24 18.24
C GLY A 250 -19.32 11.47 19.12
N THR A 251 -20.43 11.84 19.72
CA THR A 251 -20.59 12.93 20.68
C THR A 251 -20.92 12.37 22.03
N TYR A 252 -20.34 12.94 23.08
CA TYR A 252 -20.58 12.51 24.45
C TYR A 252 -21.03 13.66 25.34
N ARG A 253 -21.76 13.30 26.37
CA ARG A 253 -22.19 14.20 27.45
C ARG A 253 -21.49 13.83 28.75
N MET A 254 -20.88 14.82 29.37
CA MET A 254 -20.34 14.65 30.73
C MET A 254 -21.45 14.67 31.76
N CYS A 255 -21.47 13.67 32.63
CA CYS A 255 -22.50 13.53 33.69
C CYS A 255 -21.95 12.92 34.98
N ASP A 256 -22.71 13.03 36.06
CA ASP A 256 -22.50 12.25 37.27
C ASP A 256 -23.21 10.87 37.20
N PHE A 257 -23.13 10.06 38.26
CA PHE A 257 -23.79 8.75 38.32
C PHE A 257 -25.31 8.82 38.32
N ALA A 258 -25.89 9.97 38.67
CA ALA A 258 -27.32 10.21 38.55
C ALA A 258 -27.73 10.75 37.17
N LEU A 259 -26.77 10.77 36.23
CA LEU A 259 -26.87 11.25 34.86
C LEU A 259 -27.21 12.75 34.75
N ASN A 260 -26.96 13.52 35.82
CA ASN A 260 -27.01 14.97 35.75
C ASN A 260 -25.83 15.49 34.94
N THR A 261 -26.08 16.44 34.02
CA THR A 261 -25.05 17.04 33.18
C THR A 261 -24.04 17.83 34.01
N LEU A 262 -22.75 17.57 33.81
CA LEU A 262 -21.65 18.31 34.39
C LEU A 262 -21.02 19.23 33.34
N PRO A 263 -20.46 20.40 33.73
CA PRO A 263 -19.70 21.24 32.78
C PRO A 263 -18.52 20.48 32.17
N PRO A 264 -18.22 20.72 30.88
CA PRO A 264 -18.82 21.68 29.96
C PRO A 264 -20.11 21.19 29.30
N GLY A 265 -20.62 20.01 29.60
CA GLY A 265 -21.86 19.44 29.07
C GLY A 265 -21.60 18.52 27.89
N ILE A 266 -22.14 18.84 26.73
CA ILE A 266 -21.96 18.06 25.50
C ILE A 266 -20.66 18.47 24.84
N ILE A 267 -19.89 17.46 24.39
CA ILE A 267 -18.64 17.60 23.64
C ILE A 267 -18.83 16.90 22.31
N ASP A 268 -19.06 17.67 21.26
CA ASP A 268 -19.41 17.21 19.92
C ASP A 268 -18.31 17.40 18.89
N HIS A 269 -17.24 18.10 19.25
CA HIS A 269 -16.10 18.36 18.37
C HIS A 269 -16.50 18.98 16.99
N ARG A 270 -17.50 19.85 16.97
CA ARG A 270 -17.94 20.55 15.74
C ARG A 270 -16.89 21.49 15.14
N GLU A 271 -15.88 21.85 15.93
CA GLU A 271 -14.69 22.56 15.44
C GLU A 271 -13.87 21.73 14.45
N TRP A 272 -13.96 20.40 14.52
CA TRP A 272 -13.33 19.51 13.56
C TRP A 272 -14.19 19.39 12.31
N THR A 273 -13.68 19.88 11.18
CA THR A 273 -14.29 19.69 9.86
C THR A 273 -13.40 18.78 9.00
N ASP A 274 -13.92 18.26 7.91
CA ASP A 274 -13.14 17.48 6.94
C ASP A 274 -11.94 18.27 6.38
N HIS A 275 -12.03 19.58 6.37
CA HIS A 275 -10.97 20.47 5.88
C HIS A 275 -9.86 20.71 6.92
N ASN A 276 -10.20 21.06 8.16
CA ASN A 276 -9.21 21.43 9.18
C ASN A 276 -8.83 20.28 10.11
N GLY A 277 -9.73 19.34 10.36
CA GLY A 277 -9.59 18.29 11.36
C GLY A 277 -8.32 17.48 11.22
N PRO A 278 -7.99 16.96 10.02
CA PRO A 278 -6.79 16.14 9.83
C PRO A 278 -5.50 16.82 10.27
N ASN A 279 -5.35 18.13 10.02
CA ASN A 279 -4.17 18.88 10.40
C ASN A 279 -4.25 19.41 11.83
N ASN A 280 -5.46 19.74 12.32
CA ASN A 280 -5.70 20.14 13.69
C ASN A 280 -5.50 18.99 14.71
N ALA A 281 -5.55 17.73 14.30
CA ALA A 281 -5.36 16.56 15.15
C ALA A 281 -4.05 16.59 15.97
N LEU A 282 -2.99 17.18 15.43
CA LEU A 282 -1.71 17.33 16.14
C LEU A 282 -1.73 18.43 17.20
N ARG A 283 -2.67 19.37 17.15
CA ARG A 283 -2.81 20.46 18.12
C ARG A 283 -3.65 20.05 19.33
N ILE A 284 -4.72 19.31 19.11
CA ILE A 284 -5.70 18.94 20.15
C ILE A 284 -5.22 17.76 21.01
N ASN A 285 -5.85 17.60 22.19
CA ASN A 285 -5.44 16.58 23.16
C ASN A 285 -6.25 15.28 23.11
N GLY A 286 -7.31 15.19 22.31
CA GLY A 286 -8.17 14.02 22.16
C GLY A 286 -9.08 14.15 20.95
N LEU A 287 -9.62 13.03 20.47
CA LEU A 287 -10.43 12.96 19.26
C LEU A 287 -11.94 12.78 19.54
N GLY A 288 -12.35 12.65 20.81
CA GLY A 288 -13.74 12.45 21.22
C GLY A 288 -14.10 11.02 21.59
N ALA A 289 -15.38 10.78 21.86
CA ALA A 289 -15.96 9.48 22.21
C ALA A 289 -17.45 9.41 21.78
N PRO A 290 -18.07 8.19 21.61
CA PRO A 290 -17.37 6.93 21.49
C PRO A 290 -16.54 6.87 20.21
N ARG A 291 -15.49 6.07 20.21
CA ARG A 291 -14.69 5.78 19.02
C ARG A 291 -15.07 4.41 18.47
N ALA A 292 -15.28 4.35 17.19
CA ALA A 292 -15.55 3.10 16.50
C ALA A 292 -14.56 2.94 15.35
N PHE A 293 -14.16 1.72 15.07
CA PHE A 293 -13.09 1.41 14.15
C PHE A 293 -13.51 0.31 13.18
N PHE A 294 -13.07 0.40 11.94
CA PHE A 294 -13.09 -0.72 11.02
C PHE A 294 -11.99 -1.72 11.42
N THR A 295 -12.41 -2.89 11.87
CA THR A 295 -11.54 -3.90 12.51
C THR A 295 -10.29 -4.25 11.71
N PRO A 296 -10.33 -4.46 10.36
CA PRO A 296 -9.13 -4.75 9.58
C PRO A 296 -8.04 -3.68 9.69
N VAL A 297 -8.43 -2.40 9.67
CA VAL A 297 -7.48 -1.28 9.80
C VAL A 297 -6.82 -1.25 11.17
N VAL A 298 -7.59 -1.51 12.24
CA VAL A 298 -7.04 -1.56 13.60
C VAL A 298 -6.10 -2.75 13.80
N ARG A 299 -6.43 -3.90 13.21
CA ARG A 299 -5.55 -5.09 13.20
C ARG A 299 -4.23 -4.82 12.51
N GLU A 300 -4.23 -4.00 11.46
CA GLU A 300 -3.02 -3.58 10.74
C GLU A 300 -2.18 -2.61 11.59
N ILE A 301 -2.78 -1.53 12.10
CA ILE A 301 -2.07 -0.45 12.80
C ILE A 301 -1.64 -0.88 14.21
N ARG A 302 -2.52 -1.51 14.97
CA ARG A 302 -2.39 -1.93 16.38
C ARG A 302 -2.25 -0.78 17.37
N PHE A 303 -2.94 -0.89 18.48
CA PHE A 303 -2.77 0.04 19.60
C PHE A 303 -1.40 -0.12 20.28
N PRO A 304 -0.73 0.94 20.70
CA PRO A 304 0.40 0.81 21.61
C PRO A 304 -0.06 0.22 22.95
N ASN A 305 0.73 -0.69 23.53
CA ASN A 305 0.41 -1.32 24.81
C ASN A 305 0.64 -0.35 25.98
N THR A 306 -0.29 0.57 26.18
CA THR A 306 -0.26 1.59 27.24
C THR A 306 -1.70 1.86 27.72
N SER A 307 -1.83 2.47 28.90
CA SER A 307 -3.11 2.89 29.48
C SER A 307 -3.36 4.39 29.37
N TYR A 308 -2.61 5.11 28.55
CA TYR A 308 -2.82 6.53 28.29
C TYR A 308 -2.33 6.91 26.90
N GLY A 309 -3.19 7.56 26.12
CA GLY A 309 -2.88 8.04 24.78
C GLY A 309 -2.83 6.96 23.69
N GLU A 310 -3.20 5.72 23.99
CA GLU A 310 -3.34 4.62 23.02
C GLU A 310 -4.37 4.95 21.94
N ASP A 311 -5.48 5.53 22.34
CA ASP A 311 -6.56 5.98 21.49
C ASP A 311 -6.14 7.15 20.59
N TYR A 312 -5.38 8.09 21.15
CA TYR A 312 -4.84 9.22 20.41
C TYR A 312 -3.81 8.77 19.37
N ALA A 313 -2.92 7.84 19.73
CA ALA A 313 -1.96 7.25 18.81
C ALA A 313 -2.65 6.54 17.63
N MET A 314 -3.68 5.73 17.90
CA MET A 314 -4.47 5.06 16.89
C MET A 314 -5.19 6.07 15.98
N GLY A 315 -5.83 7.06 16.57
CA GLY A 315 -6.55 8.09 15.82
C GLY A 315 -5.63 8.93 14.92
N LEU A 316 -4.41 9.28 15.37
CA LEU A 316 -3.41 9.96 14.55
C LEU A 316 -2.96 9.11 13.37
N ALA A 317 -2.67 7.82 13.60
CA ALA A 317 -2.24 6.90 12.55
C ALA A 317 -3.34 6.68 11.49
N ILE A 318 -4.60 6.55 11.92
CA ILE A 318 -5.75 6.48 11.01
C ILE A 318 -5.90 7.79 10.25
N ASN A 319 -5.89 8.93 10.94
CA ASN A 319 -6.08 10.25 10.37
C ASN A 319 -5.07 10.62 9.27
N ARG A 320 -3.87 10.07 9.32
CA ARG A 320 -2.85 10.26 8.30
C ARG A 320 -3.22 9.65 6.96
N ARG A 321 -3.98 8.55 6.96
CA ARG A 321 -4.20 7.70 5.78
C ARG A 321 -5.67 7.57 5.38
N TYR A 322 -6.59 7.71 6.33
CA TYR A 322 -8.00 7.40 6.17
C TYR A 322 -8.90 8.51 6.66
N ARG A 323 -10.10 8.52 6.12
CA ARG A 323 -11.17 9.39 6.61
C ARG A 323 -11.62 8.97 8.00
N ILE A 324 -11.91 9.97 8.85
CA ILE A 324 -12.61 9.82 10.12
C ILE A 324 -14.02 10.42 9.98
N GLY A 325 -15.04 9.58 10.11
CA GLY A 325 -16.45 10.00 10.12
C GLY A 325 -16.86 10.57 11.49
N ARG A 326 -17.95 11.35 11.52
CA ARG A 326 -18.43 12.03 12.72
C ARG A 326 -19.93 11.95 12.89
N ILE A 327 -20.38 11.71 14.16
CA ILE A 327 -21.78 11.76 14.56
C ILE A 327 -21.92 12.84 15.63
N TYR A 328 -22.68 13.90 15.33
CA TYR A 328 -22.85 15.07 16.21
C TYR A 328 -23.99 14.95 17.21
N ASP A 329 -24.79 13.87 17.15
CA ASP A 329 -25.80 13.58 18.14
C ASP A 329 -25.19 12.85 19.33
N GLU A 330 -25.76 13.06 20.52
CA GLU A 330 -25.31 12.42 21.76
C GLU A 330 -25.43 10.89 21.65
N LEU A 331 -24.30 10.19 21.75
CA LEU A 331 -24.21 8.73 21.69
C LEU A 331 -23.70 8.10 22.98
N TYR A 332 -23.08 8.90 23.87
CA TYR A 332 -22.27 8.38 24.94
C TYR A 332 -22.42 9.25 26.21
N LEU A 333 -22.52 8.63 27.37
CA LEU A 333 -22.60 9.25 28.68
C LEU A 333 -21.31 8.99 29.45
N CYS A 334 -20.44 10.00 29.49
CA CYS A 334 -19.17 9.95 30.20
C CYS A 334 -19.43 10.27 31.69
N ARG A 335 -19.41 9.25 32.54
CA ARG A 335 -19.68 9.37 33.97
C ARG A 335 -18.42 9.77 34.72
N ARG A 336 -18.48 10.92 35.45
CA ARG A 336 -17.34 11.46 36.19
C ARG A 336 -17.43 11.11 37.67
N TRP A 337 -16.34 10.56 38.20
CA TRP A 337 -16.20 10.18 39.60
C TRP A 337 -14.73 10.11 40.04
N GLU A 338 -14.49 9.86 41.36
CA GLU A 338 -13.14 9.79 41.94
C GLU A 338 -12.27 8.67 41.35
N GLY A 339 -12.90 7.60 40.82
CA GLY A 339 -12.19 6.46 40.22
C GLY A 339 -11.82 6.61 38.75
N ASN A 340 -12.10 7.74 38.08
CA ASN A 340 -11.65 7.96 36.73
C ASN A 340 -10.13 8.05 36.68
N SER A 341 -9.51 7.47 35.68
CA SER A 341 -8.05 7.39 35.51
C SER A 341 -7.36 8.75 35.33
N ASP A 342 -8.13 9.79 34.96
CA ASP A 342 -7.68 11.17 34.75
C ASP A 342 -8.05 12.12 35.91
N ALA A 343 -8.65 11.62 36.99
CA ALA A 343 -9.02 12.42 38.15
C ALA A 343 -7.78 12.74 39.01
N ALA A 344 -7.61 14.03 39.36
CA ALA A 344 -6.63 14.52 40.32
C ALA A 344 -5.16 14.01 40.11
N LEU A 345 -4.65 14.10 38.89
CA LEU A 345 -3.28 13.70 38.56
C LEU A 345 -2.25 14.63 39.23
N SER A 346 -1.16 14.07 39.79
CA SER A 346 -0.01 14.85 40.24
C SER A 346 0.69 15.56 39.05
N ILE A 347 1.43 16.63 39.35
CA ILE A 347 2.17 17.40 38.33
C ILE A 347 3.15 16.48 37.56
N GLU A 348 3.82 15.58 38.26
CA GLU A 348 4.75 14.62 37.67
C GLU A 348 4.03 13.71 36.66
N ARG A 349 2.83 13.23 37.02
CA ARG A 349 2.03 12.37 36.16
C ARG A 349 1.50 13.13 34.97
N GLN A 350 1.03 14.38 35.17
CA GLN A 350 0.59 15.24 34.06
C GLN A 350 1.74 15.53 33.10
N ASN A 351 2.94 15.81 33.61
CA ASN A 351 4.14 16.05 32.81
C ASN A 351 4.54 14.78 32.02
N ALA A 352 4.54 13.62 32.68
CA ALA A 352 4.80 12.35 32.02
C ALA A 352 3.80 12.07 30.87
N ASN A 353 2.53 12.31 31.10
CA ASN A 353 1.46 12.16 30.12
C ASN A 353 1.63 13.15 28.94
N ASN A 354 1.94 14.40 29.23
CA ASN A 354 2.18 15.43 28.20
C ASN A 354 3.42 15.11 27.37
N LEU A 355 4.50 14.72 28.01
CA LEU A 355 5.74 14.32 27.36
C LEU A 355 5.52 13.12 26.43
N TYR A 356 4.74 12.13 26.85
CA TYR A 356 4.38 10.98 26.05
C TYR A 356 3.53 11.38 24.83
N LYS A 357 2.49 12.20 25.01
CA LYS A 357 1.66 12.69 23.87
C LYS A 357 2.47 13.56 22.91
N ASP A 358 3.36 14.40 23.40
CA ASP A 358 4.25 15.19 22.53
C ASP A 358 5.22 14.29 21.73
N ARG A 359 5.62 13.14 22.31
CA ARG A 359 6.37 12.10 21.58
C ARG A 359 5.53 11.42 20.50
N LEU A 360 4.28 11.08 20.80
CA LEU A 360 3.35 10.54 19.77
C LEU A 360 3.18 11.50 18.61
N ARG A 361 3.01 12.79 18.89
CA ARG A 361 2.93 13.84 17.87
C ARG A 361 4.22 13.97 17.07
N THR A 362 5.38 13.82 17.72
CA THR A 362 6.69 13.84 17.04
C THR A 362 6.79 12.69 16.03
N ILE A 363 6.44 11.47 16.44
CA ILE A 363 6.42 10.28 15.58
C ILE A 363 5.45 10.49 14.41
N GLU A 364 4.26 11.02 14.68
CA GLU A 364 3.26 11.28 13.64
C GLU A 364 3.72 12.36 12.65
N LEU A 365 4.32 13.45 13.14
CA LEU A 365 4.86 14.51 12.30
C LEU A 365 5.94 13.98 11.36
N GLU A 366 6.88 13.19 11.87
CA GLU A 366 7.93 12.55 11.07
C GLU A 366 7.35 11.55 10.07
N ALA A 367 6.34 10.77 10.46
CA ALA A 367 5.64 9.86 9.57
C ALA A 367 4.92 10.58 8.43
N ARG A 368 4.30 11.74 8.69
CA ARG A 368 3.69 12.59 7.65
C ARG A 368 4.73 13.18 6.71
N GLN A 369 5.86 13.67 7.24
CA GLN A 369 6.97 14.17 6.43
C GLN A 369 7.50 13.07 5.50
N GLN A 370 7.73 11.89 6.03
CA GLN A 370 8.15 10.72 5.24
C GLN A 370 7.14 10.39 4.15
N LEU A 371 5.85 10.35 4.51
CA LEU A 371 4.77 10.06 3.57
C LEU A 371 4.68 11.09 2.44
N ASN A 372 4.83 12.38 2.77
CA ASN A 372 4.75 13.48 1.81
C ASN A 372 6.02 13.61 0.94
N SER A 373 7.15 13.06 1.39
CA SER A 373 8.38 13.00 0.60
C SER A 373 8.37 11.90 -0.47
N LEU A 374 7.40 10.98 -0.39
CA LEU A 374 7.22 9.93 -1.41
C LEU A 374 6.59 10.53 -2.68
N PRO A 375 7.02 10.09 -3.88
CA PRO A 375 6.39 10.51 -5.13
C PRO A 375 4.87 10.26 -5.12
N GLU A 376 4.12 11.09 -5.83
CA GLU A 376 2.69 10.88 -6.03
C GLU A 376 2.46 9.62 -6.87
N GLY A 377 1.73 8.63 -6.36
CA GLY A 377 1.41 7.40 -7.07
C GLY A 377 0.84 6.31 -6.15
N ASN A 378 0.42 5.20 -6.75
CA ASN A 378 -0.11 4.01 -6.04
C ASN A 378 0.95 3.26 -5.17
N CYS A 379 2.13 3.85 -4.93
CA CYS A 379 3.21 3.33 -4.07
C CYS A 379 2.73 2.86 -2.70
N ARG A 380 1.71 3.50 -2.15
CA ARG A 380 1.20 3.19 -0.80
C ARG A 380 0.61 1.79 -0.71
N GLU A 381 -0.17 1.39 -1.72
CA GLU A 381 -0.76 0.05 -1.78
C GLU A 381 0.34 -1.03 -1.86
N LEU A 382 1.35 -0.79 -2.68
CA LEU A 382 2.46 -1.72 -2.88
C LEU A 382 3.38 -1.79 -1.66
N ASN A 383 3.68 -0.66 -1.03
CA ASN A 383 4.50 -0.62 0.18
C ASN A 383 3.81 -1.34 1.34
N ARG A 384 2.49 -1.15 1.53
CA ARG A 384 1.71 -1.92 2.51
C ARG A 384 1.75 -3.42 2.23
N PHE A 385 1.61 -3.79 0.97
CA PHE A 385 1.68 -5.20 0.59
C PHE A 385 3.04 -5.79 0.96
N ILE A 386 4.14 -5.03 0.77
CA ILE A 386 5.49 -5.42 1.24
C ILE A 386 5.52 -5.49 2.76
N ASP A 387 5.10 -4.43 3.47
CA ASP A 387 5.17 -4.35 4.93
C ASP A 387 4.42 -5.51 5.58
N ARG A 388 3.18 -5.75 5.15
CA ARG A 388 2.37 -6.87 5.64
C ARG A 388 3.00 -8.24 5.32
N GLN A 389 3.57 -8.40 4.12
CA GLN A 389 4.31 -9.60 3.77
C GLN A 389 5.50 -9.83 4.70
N LEU A 390 6.25 -8.77 5.00
CA LEU A 390 7.41 -8.85 5.88
C LEU A 390 7.03 -9.09 7.35
N GLU A 391 5.83 -8.70 7.76
CA GLU A 391 5.29 -9.05 9.08
C GLU A 391 4.99 -10.56 9.21
N LEU A 392 4.45 -11.15 8.16
CA LEU A 392 4.01 -12.55 8.15
C LEU A 392 5.16 -13.53 7.85
N TRP A 393 6.20 -13.11 7.14
CA TRP A 393 7.27 -13.97 6.66
C TRP A 393 8.64 -13.56 7.22
N SER A 394 9.06 -14.22 8.30
CA SER A 394 10.29 -13.90 9.04
C SER A 394 11.56 -13.96 8.16
N ASP A 395 11.65 -14.97 7.29
CA ASP A 395 12.81 -15.15 6.41
C ASP A 395 12.92 -14.04 5.36
N ALA A 396 11.79 -13.64 4.76
CA ALA A 396 11.74 -12.51 3.84
C ALA A 396 12.10 -11.22 4.56
N ARG A 397 11.53 -11.00 5.76
CA ARG A 397 11.84 -9.83 6.61
C ARG A 397 13.34 -9.72 6.87
N GLN A 398 14.00 -10.82 7.22
CA GLN A 398 15.44 -10.79 7.49
C GLN A 398 16.21 -10.38 6.24
N ARG A 399 15.91 -10.96 5.07
CA ARG A 399 16.58 -10.61 3.82
C ARG A 399 16.34 -9.16 3.36
N PHE A 400 15.16 -8.59 3.65
CA PHE A 400 14.92 -7.16 3.42
C PHE A 400 15.68 -6.27 4.40
N ARG A 401 15.87 -6.70 5.66
CA ARG A 401 16.75 -6.01 6.61
C ARG A 401 18.22 -6.07 6.17
N ASP A 402 18.65 -7.20 5.63
CA ASP A 402 20.02 -7.38 5.14
C ASP A 402 20.34 -6.41 3.99
N LEU A 403 19.34 -5.93 3.21
CA LEU A 403 19.53 -4.88 2.22
C LEU A 403 20.04 -3.56 2.80
N ASN A 404 19.77 -3.26 4.07
CA ASN A 404 20.28 -2.06 4.72
C ASN A 404 21.82 -2.11 4.96
N HIS A 405 22.40 -3.30 4.78
CA HIS A 405 23.82 -3.57 4.98
C HIS A 405 24.56 -3.93 3.69
N VAL A 406 23.87 -3.83 2.52
CA VAL A 406 24.56 -4.05 1.23
C VAL A 406 25.48 -2.88 0.93
N GLU A 407 26.67 -3.22 0.47
CA GLU A 407 27.64 -2.22 0.02
C GLU A 407 27.38 -1.92 -1.46
N GLN A 408 27.45 -0.65 -1.83
CA GLN A 408 27.32 -0.21 -3.22
C GLN A 408 28.42 0.78 -3.55
N ARG A 409 28.90 0.73 -4.80
CA ARG A 409 29.80 1.73 -5.34
C ARG A 409 29.52 2.02 -6.79
N SER A 410 29.77 3.25 -7.21
CA SER A 410 29.59 3.71 -8.58
C SER A 410 30.89 3.53 -9.38
N LEU A 411 30.77 3.13 -10.63
CA LEU A 411 31.85 2.99 -11.60
C LEU A 411 31.49 3.78 -12.86
N CYS A 412 32.47 4.43 -13.50
CA CYS A 412 32.28 5.16 -14.74
C CYS A 412 33.04 4.46 -15.87
N SER A 413 32.33 3.96 -16.89
CA SER A 413 32.91 3.43 -18.12
C SER A 413 32.60 4.38 -19.28
N GLY A 414 33.56 5.24 -19.62
CA GLY A 414 33.31 6.41 -20.46
C GLY A 414 32.27 7.31 -19.77
N ASP A 415 31.24 7.69 -20.53
CA ASP A 415 30.13 8.52 -20.01
C ASP A 415 29.00 7.69 -19.34
N THR A 416 29.11 6.37 -19.30
CA THR A 416 28.08 5.51 -18.69
C THR A 416 28.36 5.27 -17.21
N LEU A 417 27.39 5.59 -16.38
CA LEU A 417 27.39 5.26 -14.95
C LEU A 417 26.92 3.80 -14.75
N LEU A 418 27.78 3.01 -14.11
CA LEU A 418 27.45 1.68 -13.60
C LEU A 418 27.47 1.68 -12.08
N GLN A 419 26.72 0.78 -11.48
CA GLN A 419 26.77 0.53 -10.05
C GLN A 419 27.08 -0.94 -9.79
N VAL A 420 27.84 -1.20 -8.75
CA VAL A 420 28.10 -2.56 -8.27
C VAL A 420 27.56 -2.68 -6.85
N GLN A 421 26.83 -3.75 -6.59
CA GLN A 421 26.25 -4.05 -5.28
C GLN A 421 26.81 -5.38 -4.76
N PHE A 422 27.37 -5.37 -3.56
CA PHE A 422 27.65 -6.60 -2.82
C PHE A 422 26.38 -7.08 -2.11
N ASN A 423 25.84 -8.22 -2.54
CA ASN A 423 24.63 -8.79 -1.94
C ASN A 423 24.79 -10.32 -1.78
N PRO A 424 25.27 -10.80 -0.61
CA PRO A 424 25.52 -12.21 -0.36
C PRO A 424 24.25 -13.08 -0.41
N ALA A 425 23.09 -12.52 -0.13
CA ALA A 425 21.81 -13.25 -0.22
C ALA A 425 21.49 -13.71 -1.65
N ARG A 426 22.10 -13.11 -2.66
CA ARG A 426 21.95 -13.48 -4.08
C ARG A 426 22.76 -14.70 -4.50
N MET A 427 23.60 -15.27 -3.63
CA MET A 427 24.38 -16.47 -3.92
C MET A 427 23.49 -17.62 -4.42
N VAL A 428 22.33 -17.83 -3.79
CA VAL A 428 21.38 -18.89 -4.15
C VAL A 428 20.84 -18.71 -5.56
N SER A 429 20.43 -17.48 -5.93
CA SER A 429 19.85 -17.20 -7.24
C SER A 429 20.89 -17.10 -8.35
N THR A 430 22.08 -16.55 -8.07
CA THR A 430 23.20 -16.49 -9.02
C THR A 430 23.72 -17.91 -9.36
N GLY A 431 23.71 -18.81 -8.38
CA GLY A 431 24.09 -20.22 -8.54
C GLY A 431 22.99 -21.14 -9.06
N ALA A 432 21.80 -20.63 -9.40
CA ALA A 432 20.67 -21.46 -9.81
C ALA A 432 21.01 -22.36 -11.01
N ARG A 433 20.67 -23.64 -10.90
CA ARG A 433 20.79 -24.61 -11.99
C ARG A 433 19.53 -24.56 -12.84
N ILE A 434 19.69 -24.17 -14.10
CA ILE A 434 18.60 -24.03 -15.07
C ILE A 434 18.70 -25.06 -16.22
N ASP A 435 19.49 -26.11 -16.06
CA ASP A 435 19.50 -27.21 -17.01
C ASP A 435 18.19 -28.01 -16.99
N ALA A 436 17.81 -28.58 -18.13
CA ALA A 436 16.51 -29.25 -18.30
C ALA A 436 16.25 -30.36 -17.27
N ARG A 437 17.32 -31.07 -16.84
CA ARG A 437 17.21 -32.15 -15.86
C ARG A 437 16.92 -31.60 -14.47
N SER A 438 17.59 -30.53 -14.05
CA SER A 438 17.35 -29.86 -12.76
C SER A 438 15.96 -29.25 -12.68
N ILE A 439 15.48 -28.64 -13.76
CA ILE A 439 14.13 -28.06 -13.85
C ILE A 439 13.06 -29.14 -13.76
N ALA A 440 13.21 -30.26 -14.48
CA ALA A 440 12.21 -31.34 -14.49
C ALA A 440 12.04 -32.06 -13.13
N HIS A 441 13.00 -31.97 -12.22
CA HIS A 441 12.99 -32.66 -10.92
C HIS A 441 12.62 -31.75 -9.74
N ARG A 442 12.47 -30.43 -9.93
CA ARG A 442 12.10 -29.52 -8.85
C ARG A 442 10.63 -29.11 -8.96
N PRO A 443 9.91 -28.99 -7.82
CA PRO A 443 8.62 -28.31 -7.84
C PRO A 443 8.83 -26.84 -8.20
N CYS A 444 7.95 -26.32 -9.06
CA CYS A 444 8.03 -24.92 -9.47
C CYS A 444 7.60 -24.01 -8.32
N PHE A 445 8.50 -23.20 -7.80
CA PHE A 445 8.26 -22.29 -6.67
C PHE A 445 7.36 -21.11 -7.00
N LEU A 446 7.00 -20.87 -8.27
CA LEU A 446 6.06 -19.84 -8.69
C LEU A 446 4.62 -20.34 -8.78
N CYS A 447 4.41 -21.66 -8.86
CA CYS A 447 3.07 -22.24 -8.81
C CYS A 447 2.44 -22.08 -7.43
N ALA A 448 1.15 -21.75 -7.37
CA ALA A 448 0.43 -21.49 -6.11
C ALA A 448 0.58 -22.61 -5.08
N ASP A 449 0.49 -23.88 -5.52
CA ASP A 449 0.56 -25.08 -4.66
C ASP A 449 1.93 -25.31 -4.02
N ASN A 450 2.99 -24.67 -4.53
CA ASN A 450 4.37 -24.86 -4.07
C ASN A 450 4.94 -23.62 -3.35
N ARG A 451 4.14 -22.56 -3.21
CA ARG A 451 4.57 -21.36 -2.50
C ARG A 451 4.59 -21.59 -0.99
N PRO A 452 5.48 -20.94 -0.24
CA PRO A 452 5.40 -20.91 1.22
C PRO A 452 4.04 -20.41 1.68
N GLN A 453 3.49 -20.97 2.77
CA GLN A 453 2.20 -20.54 3.32
C GLN A 453 2.22 -19.06 3.77
N GLU A 454 3.38 -18.58 4.17
CA GLU A 454 3.59 -17.18 4.59
C GLU A 454 3.62 -16.20 3.42
N GLN A 455 3.80 -16.69 2.18
CA GLN A 455 3.88 -15.81 1.01
C GLN A 455 2.50 -15.35 0.55
N MET A 456 2.19 -14.10 0.82
CA MET A 456 0.96 -13.46 0.35
C MET A 456 0.96 -13.33 -1.17
N ALA A 457 -0.23 -13.44 -1.76
CA ALA A 457 -0.45 -13.31 -3.18
C ALA A 457 -1.54 -12.26 -3.43
N LYS A 458 -1.21 -11.20 -4.19
CA LYS A 458 -2.16 -10.21 -4.65
C LYS A 458 -2.52 -10.52 -6.10
N ARG A 459 -3.76 -10.86 -6.36
CA ARG A 459 -4.22 -11.15 -7.72
C ARG A 459 -4.23 -9.86 -8.57
N LEU A 460 -3.60 -9.92 -9.72
CA LEU A 460 -3.65 -8.88 -10.76
C LEU A 460 -4.57 -9.37 -11.87
N ASP A 461 -5.72 -8.75 -12.04
CA ASP A 461 -6.73 -9.12 -13.04
C ASP A 461 -6.96 -10.65 -13.14
N ASN A 462 -7.00 -11.22 -14.37
CA ASN A 462 -7.34 -12.64 -14.51
C ASN A 462 -6.17 -13.60 -14.60
N ASP A 463 -4.98 -13.15 -15.03
CA ASP A 463 -3.92 -14.06 -15.46
C ASP A 463 -2.63 -13.96 -14.62
N PHE A 464 -2.42 -12.89 -13.85
CA PHE A 464 -1.18 -12.67 -13.10
C PHE A 464 -1.40 -12.48 -11.59
N THR A 465 -0.37 -12.74 -10.83
CA THR A 465 -0.32 -12.54 -9.38
C THR A 465 0.91 -11.73 -9.00
N LEU A 466 0.76 -10.73 -8.13
CA LEU A 466 1.87 -9.99 -7.55
C LEU A 466 2.35 -10.69 -6.26
N LEU A 467 3.64 -10.96 -6.18
CA LEU A 467 4.32 -11.56 -5.02
C LEU A 467 5.48 -10.68 -4.60
N VAL A 468 5.72 -10.53 -3.31
CA VAL A 468 6.98 -9.94 -2.83
C VAL A 468 8.12 -10.92 -3.14
N ASN A 469 9.19 -10.44 -3.75
CA ASN A 469 10.35 -11.27 -4.06
C ASN A 469 11.12 -11.62 -2.77
N PRO A 470 11.29 -12.90 -2.41
CA PRO A 470 11.94 -13.28 -1.16
C PRO A 470 13.47 -13.09 -1.17
N PHE A 471 14.06 -12.76 -2.31
CA PHE A 471 15.48 -12.46 -2.47
C PHE A 471 15.66 -11.07 -3.10
N PRO A 472 15.39 -9.99 -2.33
CA PRO A 472 15.34 -8.65 -2.89
C PRO A 472 16.73 -8.16 -3.32
N ILE A 473 16.74 -7.28 -4.32
CA ILE A 473 17.91 -6.51 -4.76
C ILE A 473 17.76 -5.04 -4.37
N LEU A 474 16.52 -4.57 -4.34
CA LEU A 474 16.12 -3.22 -4.00
C LEU A 474 14.99 -3.25 -2.96
N PRO A 475 14.75 -2.17 -2.21
CA PRO A 475 13.72 -2.10 -1.16
C PRO A 475 12.31 -2.43 -1.63
N VAL A 476 12.00 -2.15 -2.89
CA VAL A 476 10.79 -2.61 -3.58
C VAL A 476 11.22 -3.63 -4.61
N HIS A 477 10.78 -4.88 -4.45
CA HIS A 477 11.09 -5.94 -5.42
C HIS A 477 9.96 -6.97 -5.44
N PHE A 478 9.28 -7.06 -6.58
CA PHE A 478 8.18 -7.98 -6.83
C PHE A 478 8.51 -9.03 -7.87
N THR A 479 7.84 -10.15 -7.78
CA THR A 479 7.77 -11.18 -8.83
C THR A 479 6.32 -11.30 -9.28
N ILE A 480 6.06 -11.33 -10.58
CA ILE A 480 4.72 -11.31 -11.17
C ILE A 480 4.56 -12.54 -12.06
N PRO A 481 4.28 -13.72 -11.48
CA PRO A 481 4.07 -14.93 -12.26
C PRO A 481 2.71 -14.95 -12.94
N LEU A 482 2.67 -15.58 -14.11
CA LEU A 482 1.44 -16.01 -14.74
C LEU A 482 0.75 -17.07 -13.85
N ASN A 483 -0.56 -17.04 -13.70
CA ASN A 483 -1.29 -17.98 -12.84
C ASN A 483 -1.25 -19.43 -13.33
N ARG A 484 -0.97 -19.62 -14.61
CA ARG A 484 -0.78 -20.94 -15.25
C ARG A 484 0.71 -21.24 -15.42
N HIS A 485 1.10 -22.50 -15.19
CA HIS A 485 2.47 -22.96 -15.40
C HIS A 485 2.76 -23.07 -16.91
N ASN A 486 3.30 -22.02 -17.51
CA ASN A 486 3.71 -21.94 -18.90
C ASN A 486 5.18 -21.55 -18.99
N PRO A 487 5.94 -22.02 -20.01
CA PRO A 487 7.33 -21.62 -20.20
C PRO A 487 7.52 -20.10 -20.31
N GLN A 488 8.68 -19.61 -19.93
CA GLN A 488 9.08 -18.20 -19.96
C GLN A 488 9.16 -17.70 -21.41
N ARG A 489 8.05 -17.16 -21.91
CA ARG A 489 7.92 -16.57 -23.25
C ARG A 489 7.41 -15.15 -23.13
N ILE A 490 8.17 -14.20 -23.71
CA ILE A 490 7.85 -12.78 -23.57
C ILE A 490 6.48 -12.42 -24.15
N ARG A 491 6.07 -13.00 -25.27
CA ARG A 491 4.79 -12.67 -25.92
C ARG A 491 3.56 -13.02 -25.07
N THR A 492 3.70 -13.93 -24.09
CA THR A 492 2.64 -14.25 -23.13
C THR A 492 2.52 -13.24 -21.99
N CYS A 493 3.57 -12.47 -21.74
CA CYS A 493 3.67 -11.54 -20.61
C CYS A 493 3.73 -10.08 -21.05
N TYR A 494 4.07 -9.79 -22.31
CA TYR A 494 4.42 -8.43 -22.70
C TYR A 494 3.31 -7.41 -22.47
N GLY A 495 2.07 -7.73 -22.78
CA GLY A 495 0.93 -6.84 -22.55
C GLY A 495 0.72 -6.47 -21.07
N GLU A 496 1.18 -7.33 -20.16
CA GLU A 496 1.13 -7.02 -18.73
C GLU A 496 2.16 -5.98 -18.29
N ILE A 497 3.28 -5.87 -19.01
CA ILE A 497 4.31 -4.85 -18.74
C ILE A 497 3.70 -3.46 -18.85
N PHE A 498 3.02 -3.17 -19.96
CA PHE A 498 2.37 -1.87 -20.18
C PHE A 498 1.32 -1.59 -19.10
N ARG A 499 0.42 -2.54 -18.84
CA ARG A 499 -0.65 -2.40 -17.84
C ARG A 499 -0.12 -2.16 -16.43
N MET A 500 0.96 -2.86 -16.06
CA MET A 500 1.59 -2.68 -14.75
C MET A 500 2.23 -1.30 -14.59
N VAL A 501 2.93 -0.80 -15.62
CA VAL A 501 3.54 0.52 -15.59
C VAL A 501 2.48 1.63 -15.63
N GLU A 502 1.39 1.46 -16.37
CA GLU A 502 0.27 2.39 -16.40
C GLU A 502 -0.44 2.44 -15.03
N ARG A 503 -0.68 1.29 -14.41
CA ARG A 503 -1.33 1.17 -13.10
C ARG A 503 -0.45 1.63 -11.95
N TYR A 504 0.87 1.38 -12.04
CA TYR A 504 1.86 1.68 -11.02
C TYR A 504 3.06 2.39 -11.66
N PRO A 505 2.94 3.69 -12.02
CA PRO A 505 3.99 4.44 -12.70
C PRO A 505 5.29 4.59 -11.87
N GLU A 506 5.21 4.34 -10.58
CA GLU A 506 6.35 4.27 -9.66
C GLU A 506 7.16 2.98 -9.78
N LEU A 507 6.70 2.00 -10.56
CA LEU A 507 7.44 0.77 -10.81
C LEU A 507 8.18 0.80 -12.14
N THR A 508 9.30 0.12 -12.14
CA THR A 508 9.99 -0.35 -13.33
C THR A 508 9.74 -1.84 -13.45
N VAL A 509 9.08 -2.25 -14.52
CA VAL A 509 8.74 -3.65 -14.78
C VAL A 509 9.76 -4.23 -15.75
N PHE A 510 10.23 -5.45 -15.51
CA PHE A 510 11.24 -6.07 -16.36
C PHE A 510 11.06 -7.57 -16.58
N TYR A 511 11.66 -8.06 -17.64
CA TYR A 511 11.62 -9.45 -18.07
C TYR A 511 13.02 -10.00 -18.27
N ASN A 512 13.29 -11.15 -17.66
CA ASN A 512 14.47 -11.97 -17.94
C ASN A 512 14.10 -13.09 -18.93
N GLY A 513 14.72 -13.12 -20.10
CA GLY A 513 14.53 -14.21 -21.06
C GLY A 513 15.05 -15.55 -20.53
N PRO A 514 14.61 -16.71 -21.08
CA PRO A 514 14.95 -18.05 -20.60
C PRO A 514 16.46 -18.29 -20.46
N HIS A 515 17.25 -17.71 -21.34
CA HIS A 515 18.72 -17.78 -21.33
C HIS A 515 19.35 -16.39 -21.09
N CYS A 516 18.64 -15.51 -20.36
CA CYS A 516 19.05 -14.13 -20.12
C CYS A 516 18.81 -13.72 -18.64
N GLY A 517 19.10 -14.63 -17.69
CA GLY A 517 19.00 -14.36 -16.26
C GLY A 517 17.71 -14.86 -15.59
N ALA A 518 16.78 -15.52 -16.29
CA ALA A 518 15.61 -16.11 -15.66
C ALA A 518 16.00 -17.29 -14.76
N SER A 519 15.59 -17.27 -13.48
CA SER A 519 15.80 -18.36 -12.53
C SER A 519 14.72 -19.48 -12.63
N ALA A 520 13.58 -19.16 -13.23
CA ALA A 520 12.47 -20.09 -13.51
C ALA A 520 12.09 -20.02 -15.00
N PRO A 521 12.90 -20.56 -15.93
CA PRO A 521 12.59 -20.51 -17.36
C PRO A 521 11.42 -21.41 -17.76
N ASP A 522 10.96 -22.25 -16.85
CA ASP A 522 9.81 -23.13 -16.97
C ASP A 522 8.47 -22.46 -16.63
N HIS A 523 8.50 -21.26 -16.01
CA HIS A 523 7.29 -20.57 -15.60
C HIS A 523 7.35 -19.09 -15.99
N ALA A 524 6.42 -18.65 -16.82
CA ALA A 524 6.33 -17.27 -17.30
C ALA A 524 6.09 -16.29 -16.15
N HIS A 525 6.99 -15.31 -16.01
CA HIS A 525 6.92 -14.29 -14.97
C HIS A 525 7.62 -13.00 -15.40
N LEU A 526 7.16 -11.91 -14.83
CA LEU A 526 7.81 -10.60 -14.83
C LEU A 526 8.36 -10.31 -13.43
N GLN A 527 9.16 -9.26 -13.34
CA GLN A 527 9.58 -8.70 -12.06
C GLN A 527 9.40 -7.18 -12.09
N ALA A 528 9.30 -6.56 -10.91
CA ALA A 528 9.19 -5.12 -10.80
C ALA A 528 9.99 -4.60 -9.61
N VAL A 529 10.58 -3.40 -9.78
CA VAL A 529 11.33 -2.66 -8.76
C VAL A 529 10.89 -1.20 -8.76
N CYS A 530 11.34 -0.42 -7.76
CA CYS A 530 11.11 1.03 -7.74
C CYS A 530 11.67 1.71 -9.00
N SER A 531 10.90 2.60 -9.59
CA SER A 531 11.34 3.43 -10.72
C SER A 531 12.43 4.42 -10.28
N GLY A 532 13.35 4.77 -11.21
CA GLY A 532 14.47 5.66 -10.93
C GLY A 532 15.61 5.04 -10.12
N CYS A 533 15.52 3.75 -9.74
CA CYS A 533 16.56 3.07 -8.97
C CYS A 533 17.70 2.47 -9.81
N LEU A 534 17.58 2.46 -11.12
CA LEU A 534 18.55 1.82 -12.01
C LEU A 534 19.38 2.83 -12.81
N PRO A 535 20.70 2.61 -12.97
CA PRO A 535 21.58 3.52 -13.69
C PRO A 535 21.12 3.86 -15.11
N LEU A 536 20.60 2.89 -15.87
CA LEU A 536 20.07 3.10 -17.22
C LEU A 536 18.94 4.14 -17.26
N GLN A 537 18.06 4.13 -16.26
CA GLN A 537 16.98 5.11 -16.17
C GLN A 537 17.51 6.52 -15.87
N ASN A 538 18.47 6.61 -14.94
CA ASN A 538 19.09 7.87 -14.56
C ASN A 538 19.87 8.48 -15.72
N ASP A 539 20.43 7.64 -16.59
CA ASP A 539 21.17 8.02 -17.79
C ASP A 539 20.25 8.30 -19.00
N TRP A 540 18.96 8.05 -18.90
CA TRP A 540 18.04 8.06 -20.03
C TRP A 540 17.97 9.40 -20.76
N ALA A 541 18.01 10.51 -20.03
CA ALA A 541 18.02 11.86 -20.61
C ALA A 541 19.32 12.10 -21.43
N ARG A 542 20.48 11.64 -20.96
CA ARG A 542 21.77 11.72 -21.69
C ARG A 542 21.71 10.90 -22.95
N LEU A 543 21.16 9.69 -22.89
CA LEU A 543 21.05 8.78 -24.04
C LEU A 543 20.11 9.30 -25.13
N ALA A 544 19.27 10.30 -24.83
CA ALA A 544 18.42 10.95 -25.84
C ALA A 544 19.21 11.47 -27.06
N ASN A 545 20.42 11.98 -26.82
CA ASN A 545 21.28 12.50 -27.89
C ASN A 545 21.92 11.40 -28.79
N SER A 546 21.82 10.15 -28.35
CA SER A 546 22.40 8.99 -29.07
C SER A 546 21.31 8.06 -29.64
N ARG A 547 20.08 8.55 -29.76
CA ARG A 547 18.93 7.83 -30.30
C ARG A 547 18.81 8.08 -31.80
N GLU A 548 18.73 7.00 -32.57
CA GLU A 548 18.40 7.02 -33.97
C GLU A 548 17.03 6.36 -34.17
N MET A 549 16.07 7.08 -34.79
CA MET A 549 14.76 6.52 -35.05
C MET A 549 14.88 5.49 -36.18
N VAL A 550 14.51 4.24 -35.89
CA VAL A 550 14.57 3.13 -36.85
C VAL A 550 13.20 2.72 -37.37
N TYR A 551 12.15 3.12 -36.69
CA TYR A 551 10.77 2.89 -37.13
C TYR A 551 9.81 3.87 -36.46
N GLU A 552 8.89 4.43 -37.25
CA GLU A 552 7.77 5.28 -36.82
C GLU A 552 6.46 4.51 -37.05
N TYR A 553 5.67 4.34 -36.01
CA TYR A 553 4.34 3.78 -36.09
C TYR A 553 3.31 4.89 -36.39
N ASP A 554 3.41 6.00 -35.65
CA ASP A 554 2.71 7.26 -35.85
C ASP A 554 3.54 8.41 -35.20
N ASN A 555 2.97 9.61 -35.11
CA ASN A 555 3.68 10.81 -34.62
C ASN A 555 4.20 10.70 -33.17
N ASP A 556 3.61 9.83 -32.36
CA ASP A 556 3.88 9.73 -30.91
C ASP A 556 4.52 8.37 -30.52
N ASN A 557 4.56 7.41 -31.46
CA ASN A 557 4.92 6.02 -31.18
C ASN A 557 6.05 5.54 -32.09
N HIS A 558 7.23 5.26 -31.49
CA HIS A 558 8.46 5.02 -32.27
C HIS A 558 9.33 3.89 -31.70
N ILE A 559 10.19 3.32 -32.57
CA ILE A 559 11.35 2.50 -32.19
C ILE A 559 12.63 3.29 -32.47
N TYR A 560 13.50 3.32 -31.48
CA TYR A 560 14.83 3.91 -31.55
C TYR A 560 15.92 2.84 -31.40
N ALA A 561 16.99 2.96 -32.18
CA ALA A 561 18.29 2.39 -31.85
C ALA A 561 19.02 3.37 -30.92
N VAL A 562 19.52 2.91 -29.79
CA VAL A 562 20.15 3.76 -28.78
C VAL A 562 21.59 3.35 -28.61
N GLY A 563 22.49 4.29 -28.97
CA GLY A 563 23.93 4.21 -28.72
C GLY A 563 24.32 4.86 -27.37
N GLY A 564 25.64 4.96 -27.15
CA GLY A 564 26.17 5.67 -25.98
C GLY A 564 25.97 4.98 -24.62
N TYR A 565 25.50 3.74 -24.61
CA TYR A 565 25.48 2.84 -23.46
C TYR A 565 26.53 1.72 -23.63
N VAL A 566 26.79 0.93 -22.58
CA VAL A 566 27.82 -0.15 -22.63
C VAL A 566 27.52 -1.24 -23.66
N VAL A 567 26.25 -1.45 -23.98
CA VAL A 567 25.74 -2.34 -25.04
C VAL A 567 24.72 -1.61 -25.88
N PRO A 568 24.53 -1.97 -27.16
CA PRO A 568 23.50 -1.36 -27.99
C PRO A 568 22.11 -1.78 -27.52
N LEU A 569 21.17 -0.83 -27.55
CA LEU A 569 19.80 -0.99 -27.06
C LEU A 569 18.79 -0.66 -28.16
N LEU A 570 17.60 -1.29 -28.10
CA LEU A 570 16.42 -0.82 -28.81
C LEU A 570 15.46 -0.21 -27.77
N ALA A 571 14.81 0.89 -28.14
CA ALA A 571 13.83 1.52 -27.27
C ALA A 571 12.52 1.77 -28.00
N ILE A 572 11.41 1.39 -27.36
CA ILE A 572 10.06 1.79 -27.74
C ILE A 572 9.71 2.99 -26.88
N VAL A 573 9.22 4.05 -27.51
CA VAL A 573 8.55 5.16 -26.82
C VAL A 573 7.11 5.18 -27.35
N SER A 574 6.13 5.01 -26.48
CA SER A 574 4.72 4.85 -26.84
C SER A 574 3.79 5.59 -25.88
N THR A 575 2.58 5.88 -26.35
CA THR A 575 1.54 6.57 -25.58
C THR A 575 0.31 5.71 -25.34
N ASP A 576 0.20 4.55 -26.01
CA ASP A 576 -0.90 3.62 -25.84
C ASP A 576 -0.47 2.16 -25.97
N ALA A 577 -1.22 1.25 -25.37
CA ALA A 577 -0.94 -0.17 -25.28
C ALA A 577 -0.95 -0.90 -26.64
N THR A 578 -1.74 -0.43 -27.61
CA THR A 578 -1.89 -1.06 -28.93
C THR A 578 -0.65 -0.78 -29.75
N ALA A 579 -0.22 0.50 -29.80
CA ALA A 579 0.99 0.93 -30.48
C ALA A 579 2.23 0.28 -29.85
N ASP A 580 2.32 0.29 -28.52
CA ASP A 580 3.43 -0.33 -27.77
C ASP A 580 3.59 -1.82 -28.14
N LYS A 581 2.48 -2.56 -28.10
CA LYS A 581 2.48 -3.98 -28.48
C LYS A 581 2.86 -4.21 -29.95
N ALA A 582 2.39 -3.39 -30.87
CA ALA A 582 2.71 -3.50 -32.29
C ALA A 582 4.20 -3.25 -32.55
N LEU A 583 4.76 -2.23 -31.90
CA LEU A 583 6.19 -1.90 -31.95
C LEU A 583 7.05 -3.03 -31.37
N PHE A 584 6.64 -3.61 -30.24
CA PHE A 584 7.33 -4.74 -29.65
C PHE A 584 7.27 -5.99 -30.54
N ASP A 585 6.10 -6.32 -31.09
CA ASP A 585 5.94 -7.48 -32.00
C ASP A 585 6.85 -7.32 -33.25
N ARG A 586 7.13 -6.08 -33.70
CA ARG A 586 8.07 -5.79 -34.75
C ARG A 586 9.52 -6.07 -34.33
N ILE A 587 9.94 -5.61 -33.14
CA ILE A 587 11.26 -5.94 -32.58
C ILE A 587 11.42 -7.46 -32.43
N TYR A 588 10.40 -8.13 -31.86
CA TYR A 588 10.44 -9.58 -31.68
C TYR A 588 10.68 -10.34 -32.99
N LYS A 589 9.99 -9.95 -34.07
CA LYS A 589 10.17 -10.55 -35.42
C LYS A 589 11.54 -10.28 -36.03
N ALA A 590 12.16 -9.14 -35.72
CA ALA A 590 13.49 -8.77 -36.24
C ALA A 590 14.63 -9.52 -35.53
N MET A 591 14.39 -10.02 -34.30
CA MET A 591 15.36 -10.73 -33.48
C MET A 591 15.57 -12.18 -33.93
N PRO A 592 16.80 -12.73 -33.86
CA PRO A 592 17.02 -14.16 -34.09
C PRO A 592 16.48 -14.99 -32.93
N LEU A 593 15.86 -16.13 -33.25
CA LEU A 593 15.37 -17.07 -32.25
C LEU A 593 16.50 -17.98 -31.75
N HIS A 594 16.53 -18.21 -30.43
CA HIS A 594 17.42 -19.20 -29.83
C HIS A 594 16.94 -20.62 -30.16
N LYS A 595 17.87 -21.51 -30.54
CA LYS A 595 17.54 -22.83 -31.06
C LYS A 595 16.76 -23.72 -30.05
N ASP A 596 17.13 -23.66 -28.78
CA ASP A 596 16.57 -24.57 -27.75
C ASP A 596 15.24 -24.05 -27.18
N SER A 597 15.07 -22.75 -27.02
CA SER A 597 13.86 -22.15 -26.42
C SER A 597 12.83 -21.69 -27.45
N GLY A 598 13.23 -21.45 -28.69
CA GLY A 598 12.39 -20.81 -29.72
C GLY A 598 12.02 -19.36 -29.37
N GLU A 599 12.71 -18.74 -28.39
CA GLU A 599 12.53 -17.35 -27.97
C GLU A 599 13.77 -16.53 -28.35
N PRO A 600 13.64 -15.22 -28.68
CA PRO A 600 14.78 -14.37 -28.82
C PRO A 600 15.52 -14.21 -27.49
N MET A 601 16.85 -14.15 -27.55
CA MET A 601 17.62 -13.82 -26.34
C MET A 601 17.56 -12.31 -26.09
N MET A 602 16.82 -11.90 -25.06
CA MET A 602 16.68 -10.49 -24.69
C MET A 602 16.35 -10.31 -23.20
N ASN A 603 16.68 -9.13 -22.70
CA ASN A 603 16.12 -8.56 -21.50
C ASN A 603 15.21 -7.38 -21.91
N VAL A 604 14.11 -7.19 -21.19
CA VAL A 604 13.18 -6.08 -21.42
C VAL A 604 12.99 -5.34 -20.11
N ILE A 605 13.02 -4.02 -20.15
CA ILE A 605 12.80 -3.15 -18.99
C ILE A 605 11.93 -1.98 -19.41
N SER A 606 10.94 -1.63 -18.58
CA SER A 606 9.93 -0.66 -18.94
C SER A 606 9.53 0.20 -17.75
N TRP A 607 9.29 1.51 -18.01
CA TRP A 607 8.88 2.48 -17.00
C TRP A 607 8.09 3.63 -17.64
N GLN A 608 7.40 4.39 -16.80
CA GLN A 608 6.73 5.63 -17.19
C GLN A 608 7.75 6.78 -17.21
N GLN A 609 7.80 7.52 -18.31
CA GLN A 609 8.59 8.74 -18.44
C GLN A 609 7.67 9.87 -18.90
N ASP A 610 7.37 10.82 -18.01
CA ASP A 610 6.40 11.89 -18.26
C ASP A 610 5.03 11.31 -18.70
N LYS A 611 4.61 11.62 -19.93
CA LYS A 611 3.37 11.10 -20.52
C LYS A 611 3.58 9.89 -21.44
N SER A 612 4.81 9.41 -21.56
CA SER A 612 5.16 8.31 -22.46
C SER A 612 5.59 7.08 -21.68
N HIS A 613 5.30 5.93 -22.24
CA HIS A 613 5.80 4.65 -21.81
C HIS A 613 7.11 4.35 -22.53
N VAL A 614 8.16 4.06 -21.79
CA VAL A 614 9.48 3.72 -22.35
C VAL A 614 9.75 2.25 -22.10
N THR A 615 9.94 1.48 -23.16
CA THR A 615 10.37 0.08 -23.09
C THR A 615 11.73 -0.09 -23.78
N VAL A 616 12.74 -0.47 -23.02
CA VAL A 616 14.06 -0.80 -23.54
C VAL A 616 14.20 -2.30 -23.69
N VAL A 617 14.54 -2.73 -24.91
CA VAL A 617 14.89 -4.10 -25.25
C VAL A 617 16.41 -4.20 -25.40
N ILE A 618 17.03 -5.09 -24.62
CA ILE A 618 18.46 -5.35 -24.61
C ILE A 618 18.72 -6.70 -25.30
N PRO A 619 19.14 -6.73 -26.55
CA PRO A 619 19.46 -7.97 -27.24
C PRO A 619 20.66 -8.68 -26.58
N ARG A 620 20.57 -10.00 -26.41
CA ARG A 620 21.59 -10.80 -25.73
C ARG A 620 22.26 -11.79 -26.69
N ALA A 621 23.54 -12.02 -26.45
CA ALA A 621 24.35 -13.00 -27.17
C ALA A 621 24.70 -14.23 -26.34
N LYS A 622 24.92 -14.03 -25.02
CA LYS A 622 25.26 -15.08 -24.06
C LYS A 622 24.40 -15.02 -22.79
N HIS A 623 24.21 -16.17 -22.20
CA HIS A 623 23.56 -16.25 -20.87
C HIS A 623 24.47 -15.71 -19.76
N ARG A 624 25.73 -16.15 -19.74
CA ARG A 624 26.74 -15.80 -18.74
C ARG A 624 28.06 -15.46 -19.41
N PRO A 625 28.88 -14.56 -18.85
CA PRO A 625 30.22 -14.26 -19.36
C PRO A 625 31.18 -15.42 -19.08
N ASP A 626 32.28 -15.53 -19.83
CA ASP A 626 33.27 -16.60 -19.68
C ASP A 626 33.92 -16.57 -18.30
N CYS A 627 34.06 -15.40 -17.68
CA CYS A 627 34.59 -15.25 -16.33
C CYS A 627 33.73 -15.92 -15.26
N TYR A 628 32.46 -16.25 -15.53
CA TYR A 628 31.58 -16.95 -14.56
C TYR A 628 32.11 -18.37 -14.26
N THR A 629 32.62 -19.08 -15.27
CA THR A 629 33.14 -20.45 -15.14
C THR A 629 34.66 -20.53 -15.11
N ALA A 630 35.35 -19.40 -15.14
CA ALA A 630 36.81 -19.36 -15.04
C ALA A 630 37.27 -19.84 -13.65
N GLU A 631 38.57 -20.18 -13.53
CA GLU A 631 39.16 -20.62 -12.28
C GLU A 631 40.06 -19.55 -11.66
N GLY A 632 40.21 -19.63 -10.32
CA GLY A 632 41.07 -18.72 -9.57
C GLY A 632 40.68 -17.26 -9.71
N ASP A 633 41.68 -16.37 -9.81
CA ASP A 633 41.49 -14.93 -9.87
C ASP A 633 40.79 -14.43 -11.16
N ALA A 634 40.70 -15.25 -12.18
CA ALA A 634 39.97 -14.92 -13.42
C ALA A 634 38.44 -15.06 -13.22
N GLN A 635 37.99 -15.73 -12.18
CA GLN A 635 36.57 -15.95 -11.89
C GLN A 635 35.90 -14.71 -11.29
N TYR A 636 34.76 -14.33 -11.86
CA TYR A 636 33.79 -13.41 -11.30
C TYR A 636 32.41 -14.09 -11.32
N LEU A 637 31.82 -14.29 -10.15
CA LEU A 637 30.51 -14.96 -10.02
C LEU A 637 29.37 -13.96 -10.30
N VAL A 638 29.31 -13.50 -11.55
CA VAL A 638 28.29 -12.55 -12.03
C VAL A 638 27.48 -13.23 -13.13
N SER A 639 26.16 -13.30 -12.96
CA SER A 639 25.23 -13.90 -13.93
C SER A 639 24.20 -12.85 -14.36
N PRO A 640 24.51 -12.02 -15.39
CA PRO A 640 23.73 -10.84 -15.69
C PRO A 640 22.29 -11.13 -16.10
N GLY A 641 21.34 -10.61 -15.31
CA GLY A 641 19.93 -10.45 -15.67
C GLY A 641 19.62 -9.02 -16.13
N THR A 642 18.34 -8.67 -16.20
CA THR A 642 17.90 -7.34 -16.66
C THR A 642 18.43 -6.22 -15.79
N ILE A 643 18.44 -6.37 -14.48
CA ILE A 643 18.94 -5.35 -13.53
C ILE A 643 20.44 -5.11 -13.77
N ASP A 644 21.22 -6.17 -13.94
CA ASP A 644 22.65 -6.05 -14.23
C ASP A 644 22.89 -5.37 -15.58
N MET A 645 22.14 -5.78 -16.60
CA MET A 645 22.22 -5.19 -17.94
C MET A 645 21.75 -3.73 -17.96
N ALA A 646 20.90 -3.32 -17.00
CA ALA A 646 20.49 -1.94 -16.78
C ALA A 646 21.48 -1.13 -15.90
N GLY A 647 22.66 -1.71 -15.61
CA GLY A 647 23.77 -1.02 -14.99
C GLY A 647 23.96 -1.24 -13.48
N LEU A 648 23.09 -2.00 -12.80
CA LEU A 648 23.27 -2.38 -11.39
C LEU A 648 23.76 -3.84 -11.32
N ILE A 649 25.07 -4.03 -11.26
CA ILE A 649 25.74 -5.34 -11.27
C ILE A 649 25.76 -5.92 -9.86
N ILE A 650 25.25 -7.14 -9.71
CA ILE A 650 25.18 -7.82 -8.41
C ILE A 650 26.32 -8.81 -8.25
N THR A 651 27.12 -8.62 -7.23
CA THR A 651 28.21 -9.53 -6.83
C THR A 651 27.84 -10.22 -5.51
N PRO A 652 27.67 -11.55 -5.49
CA PRO A 652 27.35 -12.27 -4.28
C PRO A 652 28.58 -12.56 -3.39
N ARG A 653 29.80 -12.32 -3.89
CA ARG A 653 31.06 -12.52 -3.14
C ARG A 653 31.74 -11.17 -2.92
N GLN A 654 32.23 -10.94 -1.70
CA GLN A 654 32.99 -9.73 -1.35
C GLN A 654 34.23 -9.58 -2.23
N THR A 655 34.95 -10.68 -2.48
CA THR A 655 36.15 -10.66 -3.32
C THR A 655 35.90 -10.19 -4.75
N ASP A 656 34.71 -10.47 -5.30
CA ASP A 656 34.34 -9.97 -6.63
C ASP A 656 33.96 -8.51 -6.59
N PHE A 657 33.25 -8.08 -5.52
CA PHE A 657 32.90 -6.68 -5.30
C PHE A 657 34.15 -5.80 -5.17
N ASP A 658 35.13 -6.24 -4.41
CA ASP A 658 36.35 -5.46 -4.15
C ASP A 658 37.22 -5.30 -5.42
N ARG A 659 37.26 -6.34 -6.29
CA ARG A 659 38.15 -6.40 -7.46
C ARG A 659 37.55 -5.82 -8.74
N ILE A 660 36.20 -5.83 -8.88
CA ILE A 660 35.57 -5.43 -10.13
C ILE A 660 35.74 -3.92 -10.34
N ASP A 661 36.37 -3.53 -11.44
CA ASP A 661 36.53 -2.16 -11.90
C ASP A 661 35.56 -1.82 -13.05
N ALA A 662 35.60 -0.59 -13.53
CA ALA A 662 34.72 -0.11 -14.57
C ALA A 662 34.89 -0.87 -15.90
N ASP A 663 36.14 -1.18 -16.26
CA ASP A 663 36.47 -1.88 -17.51
C ASP A 663 35.99 -3.33 -17.44
N ARG A 664 36.21 -4.00 -16.34
CA ARG A 664 35.72 -5.38 -16.11
C ARG A 664 34.21 -5.45 -16.09
N ALA A 665 33.54 -4.52 -15.37
CA ALA A 665 32.10 -4.42 -15.35
C ALA A 665 31.51 -4.24 -16.76
N ALA A 666 32.04 -3.29 -17.52
CA ALA A 666 31.61 -3.06 -18.88
C ALA A 666 31.91 -4.24 -19.82
N ALA A 667 33.06 -4.92 -19.65
CA ALA A 667 33.44 -6.10 -20.45
C ALA A 667 32.45 -7.26 -20.21
N ILE A 668 32.03 -7.51 -18.95
CA ILE A 668 31.00 -8.51 -18.59
C ILE A 668 29.67 -8.23 -19.31
N LEU A 669 29.21 -6.98 -19.31
CA LEU A 669 27.96 -6.61 -19.96
C LEU A 669 28.06 -6.71 -21.49
N ARG A 670 29.20 -6.23 -22.09
CA ARG A 670 29.45 -6.31 -23.54
C ARG A 670 29.50 -7.75 -24.04
N GLU A 671 30.10 -8.64 -23.28
CA GLU A 671 30.18 -10.05 -23.63
C GLU A 671 28.82 -10.73 -23.66
N CYS A 672 27.92 -10.32 -22.74
CA CYS A 672 26.57 -10.84 -22.67
C CYS A 672 25.59 -10.19 -23.67
N GLY A 673 25.84 -8.94 -24.10
CA GLY A 673 25.07 -8.23 -25.13
C GLY A 673 25.47 -8.62 -26.53
N VAL A 674 24.68 -8.24 -27.54
CA VAL A 674 25.05 -8.44 -28.94
C VAL A 674 26.12 -7.43 -29.38
N GLY A 675 27.02 -7.86 -30.26
CA GLY A 675 27.99 -6.97 -30.88
C GLY A 675 27.35 -6.08 -31.95
N ALA A 676 28.11 -5.04 -32.37
CA ALA A 676 27.65 -4.04 -33.34
C ALA A 676 27.16 -4.63 -34.68
N GLU A 677 27.82 -5.66 -35.20
CA GLU A 677 27.43 -6.31 -36.45
C GLU A 677 26.05 -7.01 -36.33
N GLN A 678 25.84 -7.75 -35.26
CA GLN A 678 24.55 -8.42 -35.03
C GLN A 678 23.44 -7.41 -34.77
N PHE A 679 23.72 -6.36 -34.00
CA PHE A 679 22.79 -5.26 -33.77
C PHE A 679 22.41 -4.55 -35.08
N GLY A 680 23.38 -4.26 -35.94
CA GLY A 680 23.13 -3.67 -37.28
C GLY A 680 22.26 -4.55 -38.16
N ARG A 681 22.36 -5.88 -38.05
CA ARG A 681 21.44 -6.81 -38.76
C ARG A 681 20.01 -6.75 -38.20
N ILE A 682 19.85 -6.56 -36.88
CA ILE A 682 18.53 -6.41 -36.26
C ILE A 682 17.89 -5.10 -36.69
N THR A 683 18.61 -3.98 -36.61
CA THR A 683 18.09 -2.66 -37.02
C THR A 683 17.75 -2.61 -38.51
N ALA A 684 18.61 -3.20 -39.39
CA ALA A 684 18.30 -3.31 -40.82
C ALA A 684 17.00 -4.08 -41.11
N ARG A 685 16.69 -5.14 -40.34
CA ARG A 685 15.40 -5.85 -40.47
C ARG A 685 14.23 -5.01 -40.01
N LEU A 686 14.41 -4.16 -38.99
CA LEU A 686 13.37 -3.23 -38.54
C LEU A 686 13.04 -2.20 -39.61
N THR A 687 14.06 -1.65 -40.30
CA THR A 687 13.94 -0.64 -41.36
C THR A 687 13.40 -1.25 -42.66
N ALA A 688 13.95 -2.40 -43.11
CA ALA A 688 13.54 -3.06 -44.35
C ALA A 688 12.07 -3.53 -44.33
N ALA A 689 11.55 -3.91 -43.15
CA ALA A 689 10.13 -4.21 -43.02
C ALA A 689 9.25 -2.94 -43.12
N ALA A 690 9.81 -1.72 -42.98
CA ALA A 690 9.09 -0.47 -43.23
C ALA A 690 8.93 -0.15 -44.73
N GLU A 691 9.91 -0.51 -45.55
CA GLU A 691 9.85 -0.32 -47.00
C GLU A 691 8.89 -1.32 -47.71
N ALA A 692 8.58 -2.46 -47.05
CA ALA A 692 7.68 -3.48 -47.60
C ALA A 692 6.18 -3.27 -47.24
N VAL A 693 5.83 -2.23 -46.52
CA VAL A 693 4.43 -1.90 -46.12
C VAL A 693 3.98 -0.62 -46.84
N ALA A 694 4.18 -0.54 -48.13
CA ALA A 694 3.55 0.46 -48.99
C ALA A 694 2.53 -0.21 -49.95
N GLU A 695 1.67 -1.07 -49.45
CA GLU A 695 0.34 -1.35 -49.99
C GLU A 695 -0.59 -1.75 -48.85
N PRO A 696 -1.78 -1.15 -48.72
CA PRO A 696 -2.73 -1.60 -47.73
C PRO A 696 -3.30 -2.94 -48.21
N GLU A 697 -2.83 -4.05 -47.63
CA GLU A 697 -3.63 -5.23 -47.57
C GLU A 697 -4.90 -4.86 -46.83
N ALA A 698 -6.05 -5.15 -47.50
CA ALA A 698 -7.37 -4.99 -46.96
C ALA A 698 -7.38 -5.47 -45.48
N THR A 699 -7.70 -4.60 -44.58
CA THR A 699 -7.82 -4.83 -43.14
C THR A 699 -8.72 -6.02 -42.91
N ALA A 700 -8.13 -7.17 -42.56
CA ALA A 700 -8.92 -8.19 -41.88
C ALA A 700 -9.45 -7.54 -40.61
N GLU A 701 -10.75 -7.40 -40.50
CA GLU A 701 -11.41 -6.90 -39.30
C GLU A 701 -10.84 -7.60 -38.06
N PRO A 702 -10.54 -6.90 -36.97
CA PRO A 702 -9.98 -7.51 -35.79
C PRO A 702 -10.97 -8.56 -35.24
N MET A 703 -10.51 -9.80 -35.19
CA MET A 703 -11.31 -10.90 -34.61
C MET A 703 -11.40 -10.71 -33.11
N VAL A 704 -12.56 -10.31 -32.64
CA VAL A 704 -12.86 -10.21 -31.20
C VAL A 704 -13.53 -11.49 -30.75
N SER A 705 -12.96 -12.22 -29.80
CA SER A 705 -13.63 -13.38 -29.20
C SER A 705 -14.61 -12.91 -28.13
N VAL A 706 -15.89 -13.00 -28.42
CA VAL A 706 -16.97 -12.67 -27.49
C VAL A 706 -17.55 -13.96 -26.92
N GLY A 707 -17.51 -14.14 -25.58
CA GLY A 707 -18.23 -15.21 -24.92
C GLY A 707 -19.72 -14.87 -24.86
N ILE A 708 -20.53 -15.53 -25.72
CA ILE A 708 -21.96 -15.25 -25.82
C ILE A 708 -22.78 -16.09 -24.82
N VAL A 709 -22.40 -17.36 -24.62
CA VAL A 709 -23.11 -18.27 -23.73
C VAL A 709 -22.15 -19.28 -23.11
N SER A 710 -22.43 -19.66 -21.86
CA SER A 710 -21.77 -20.76 -21.16
C SER A 710 -22.85 -21.70 -20.59
N ALA A 711 -22.89 -22.92 -21.08
CA ALA A 711 -23.87 -23.92 -20.65
C ALA A 711 -23.29 -25.33 -20.81
N LYS A 712 -23.87 -26.33 -20.09
CA LYS A 712 -23.51 -27.74 -20.26
C LYS A 712 -23.91 -28.27 -21.62
N ARG A 713 -24.95 -27.70 -22.23
CA ARG A 713 -25.48 -28.06 -23.53
C ARG A 713 -25.85 -26.78 -24.27
N ILE A 714 -25.39 -26.63 -25.51
CA ILE A 714 -25.65 -25.48 -26.38
C ILE A 714 -26.24 -25.98 -27.67
N CYS A 715 -27.41 -25.45 -28.01
CA CYS A 715 -28.08 -25.69 -29.27
C CYS A 715 -28.07 -24.42 -30.12
N PHE A 716 -27.73 -24.54 -31.39
CA PHE A 716 -27.74 -23.43 -32.34
C PHE A 716 -28.11 -23.88 -33.72
N ASP A 717 -28.74 -22.97 -34.49
CA ASP A 717 -29.17 -23.19 -35.85
C ASP A 717 -28.29 -22.37 -36.81
N LEU A 718 -27.66 -23.04 -37.77
CA LEU A 718 -26.85 -22.46 -38.84
C LEU A 718 -27.71 -22.16 -40.05
N ASN A 719 -27.75 -20.89 -40.50
CA ASN A 719 -28.57 -20.46 -41.64
C ASN A 719 -27.90 -20.71 -42.99
N ARG A 720 -26.61 -21.04 -43.02
CA ARG A 720 -25.79 -21.32 -44.18
C ARG A 720 -24.83 -22.46 -43.87
N PRO A 721 -24.14 -23.05 -44.88
CA PRO A 721 -23.10 -24.04 -44.65
C PRO A 721 -21.91 -23.53 -43.87
N TYR A 722 -21.47 -24.28 -42.86
CA TYR A 722 -20.25 -24.12 -42.09
C TYR A 722 -19.37 -25.36 -42.23
N MET A 723 -18.07 -25.17 -42.03
CA MET A 723 -17.09 -26.28 -41.92
C MET A 723 -16.71 -26.49 -40.47
N ALA A 724 -16.81 -27.72 -39.96
CA ALA A 724 -16.30 -28.11 -38.64
C ALA A 724 -15.60 -29.47 -38.75
N LYS A 725 -14.35 -29.54 -38.27
CA LYS A 725 -13.51 -30.77 -38.29
C LYS A 725 -13.52 -31.50 -39.67
N GLY A 726 -13.50 -30.73 -40.79
CA GLY A 726 -13.45 -31.25 -42.15
C GLY A 726 -14.81 -31.70 -42.69
N GLN A 727 -15.93 -31.48 -42.00
CA GLN A 727 -17.28 -31.79 -42.42
C GLN A 727 -18.06 -30.52 -42.71
N GLN A 728 -18.81 -30.48 -43.83
CA GLN A 728 -19.74 -29.40 -44.09
C GLN A 728 -21.06 -29.69 -43.36
N ILE A 729 -21.57 -28.69 -42.66
CA ILE A 729 -22.75 -28.77 -41.80
C ILE A 729 -23.66 -27.57 -42.00
N GLU A 730 -24.95 -27.75 -41.79
CA GLU A 730 -25.98 -26.72 -41.90
C GLU A 730 -27.14 -27.05 -40.94
N GLY A 731 -27.99 -26.08 -40.63
CA GLY A 731 -29.16 -26.26 -39.75
C GLY A 731 -28.78 -26.50 -38.29
N ARG A 732 -29.67 -27.19 -37.59
CA ARG A 732 -29.57 -27.35 -36.14
C ARG A 732 -28.37 -28.20 -35.71
N GLN A 733 -27.57 -27.64 -34.83
CA GLN A 733 -26.40 -28.28 -34.20
C GLN A 733 -26.58 -28.31 -32.68
N GLU A 734 -25.97 -29.31 -32.06
CA GLU A 734 -25.95 -29.47 -30.62
C GLU A 734 -24.56 -29.88 -30.16
N VAL A 735 -24.05 -29.20 -29.14
CA VAL A 735 -22.80 -29.52 -28.45
C VAL A 735 -23.06 -29.68 -26.97
N GLU A 736 -22.45 -30.68 -26.35
CA GLU A 736 -22.60 -30.95 -24.91
C GLU A 736 -21.24 -31.07 -24.24
N PHE A 737 -21.10 -30.52 -23.03
CA PHE A 737 -19.91 -30.74 -22.22
C PHE A 737 -19.95 -32.13 -21.59
N ALA A 738 -18.98 -32.96 -21.91
CA ALA A 738 -18.80 -34.31 -21.38
C ALA A 738 -17.45 -34.42 -20.65
N GLU A 739 -17.31 -35.48 -19.84
CA GLU A 739 -16.03 -35.74 -19.16
C GLU A 739 -14.91 -35.96 -20.20
N GLY A 740 -13.90 -35.06 -20.17
CA GLY A 740 -12.78 -35.05 -21.13
C GLY A 740 -12.93 -34.11 -22.33
N GLY A 741 -14.03 -33.33 -22.50
CA GLY A 741 -14.16 -32.36 -23.59
C GLY A 741 -15.57 -32.01 -24.05
N ILE A 742 -15.70 -31.62 -25.32
CA ILE A 742 -16.93 -31.22 -25.97
C ILE A 742 -17.41 -32.38 -26.84
N SER A 743 -18.57 -32.94 -26.54
CA SER A 743 -19.22 -33.96 -27.36
C SER A 743 -20.02 -33.32 -28.52
N TRP A 744 -19.73 -33.74 -29.74
CA TRP A 744 -20.46 -33.34 -30.95
C TRP A 744 -20.47 -34.49 -31.99
N ASN A 745 -21.61 -34.80 -32.51
CA ASN A 745 -21.82 -35.90 -33.47
C ASN A 745 -21.19 -37.23 -33.01
N GLY A 746 -21.29 -37.55 -31.72
CA GLY A 746 -20.79 -38.81 -31.15
C GLY A 746 -19.27 -38.85 -30.92
N ASN A 747 -18.54 -37.77 -31.19
CA ASN A 747 -17.09 -37.66 -30.96
C ASN A 747 -16.78 -36.63 -29.87
N LEU A 748 -15.66 -36.81 -29.19
CA LEU A 748 -15.18 -35.93 -28.13
C LEU A 748 -14.03 -35.06 -28.63
N TYR A 749 -14.10 -33.75 -28.39
CA TYR A 749 -13.12 -32.75 -28.83
C TYR A 749 -12.66 -31.87 -27.66
N SER A 750 -11.41 -31.52 -27.60
CA SER A 750 -10.87 -30.52 -26.64
C SER A 750 -11.29 -29.09 -27.02
N GLN A 751 -11.51 -28.83 -28.33
CA GLN A 751 -11.97 -27.58 -28.88
C GLN A 751 -12.70 -27.84 -30.19
N LEU A 752 -13.81 -27.15 -30.40
CA LEU A 752 -14.62 -27.26 -31.62
C LEU A 752 -14.86 -25.85 -32.17
N THR A 753 -14.54 -25.66 -33.47
CA THR A 753 -14.71 -24.40 -34.19
C THR A 753 -15.54 -24.63 -35.43
N PHE A 754 -16.50 -23.74 -35.67
CA PHE A 754 -17.38 -23.72 -36.83
C PHE A 754 -16.98 -22.55 -37.73
N HIS A 755 -16.54 -22.81 -38.95
CA HIS A 755 -16.08 -21.81 -39.91
C HIS A 755 -17.17 -21.56 -40.97
N PRO A 756 -17.69 -20.32 -41.09
CA PRO A 756 -18.66 -20.00 -42.13
C PRO A 756 -18.05 -20.16 -43.51
N GLN A 757 -18.85 -20.64 -44.46
CA GLN A 757 -18.44 -20.79 -45.87
C GLN A 757 -18.95 -19.67 -46.78
N HIS A 758 -19.77 -18.76 -46.22
CA HIS A 758 -20.33 -17.61 -46.92
C HIS A 758 -20.27 -16.37 -46.04
N GLU A 759 -20.11 -15.20 -46.63
CA GLU A 759 -20.00 -13.91 -45.90
C GLU A 759 -21.30 -13.53 -45.16
N ASP A 760 -22.47 -14.01 -45.69
CA ASP A 760 -23.80 -13.81 -45.09
C ASP A 760 -24.22 -14.94 -44.13
N ALA A 761 -23.28 -15.80 -43.74
CA ALA A 761 -23.55 -16.88 -42.81
C ALA A 761 -23.72 -16.34 -41.39
N SER A 762 -24.77 -16.80 -40.71
CA SER A 762 -25.07 -16.47 -39.31
C SER A 762 -25.59 -17.72 -38.60
N PHE A 763 -25.69 -17.62 -37.28
CA PHE A 763 -26.29 -18.66 -36.46
C PHE A 763 -27.25 -18.04 -35.45
N ALA A 764 -28.27 -18.79 -35.07
CA ALA A 764 -29.23 -18.42 -34.04
C ALA A 764 -29.05 -19.33 -32.82
N LEU A 765 -28.95 -18.75 -31.62
CA LEU A 765 -28.95 -19.46 -30.36
C LEU A 765 -30.35 -19.45 -29.75
N SER A 766 -30.81 -20.60 -29.24
CA SER A 766 -32.11 -20.73 -28.58
C SER A 766 -31.90 -20.88 -27.05
N ASP A 767 -32.80 -20.28 -26.25
CA ASP A 767 -32.85 -20.39 -24.80
C ASP A 767 -31.55 -19.93 -24.08
N VAL A 768 -30.95 -18.84 -24.56
CA VAL A 768 -29.76 -18.28 -23.98
C VAL A 768 -30.09 -17.21 -22.96
N THR A 769 -29.27 -17.11 -21.89
CA THR A 769 -29.31 -16.03 -20.92
C THR A 769 -28.21 -15.03 -21.26
N ILE A 770 -28.58 -13.77 -21.56
CA ILE A 770 -27.66 -12.68 -21.88
C ILE A 770 -27.44 -11.86 -20.63
N GLY A 771 -26.19 -11.46 -20.34
CA GLY A 771 -25.85 -10.57 -19.23
C GLY A 771 -25.69 -11.27 -17.90
N VAL A 772 -25.10 -12.45 -17.88
CA VAL A 772 -24.77 -13.19 -16.64
C VAL A 772 -23.90 -12.31 -15.73
N ASN A 773 -24.39 -12.06 -14.49
CA ASN A 773 -23.81 -11.15 -13.47
C ASN A 773 -23.92 -9.64 -13.76
N PHE A 774 -24.80 -9.22 -14.69
CA PHE A 774 -25.18 -7.81 -14.83
C PHE A 774 -26.54 -7.52 -14.15
N HIS A 775 -26.84 -6.25 -13.85
CA HIS A 775 -28.10 -5.82 -13.19
C HIS A 775 -29.37 -6.11 -14.00
N TRP A 776 -29.26 -6.62 -15.23
CA TRP A 776 -30.37 -6.99 -16.12
C TRP A 776 -29.99 -8.25 -16.90
N GLU A 777 -30.71 -9.31 -16.60
CA GLU A 777 -30.67 -10.55 -17.33
C GLU A 777 -31.92 -10.65 -18.23
N ARG A 778 -31.71 -11.02 -19.49
CA ARG A 778 -32.79 -11.29 -20.42
C ARG A 778 -32.66 -12.71 -20.96
N LYS A 779 -33.80 -13.42 -21.05
CA LYS A 779 -33.91 -14.62 -21.86
C LYS A 779 -34.42 -14.22 -23.25
N GLU A 780 -33.58 -14.38 -24.25
CA GLU A 780 -33.90 -14.07 -25.65
C GLU A 780 -33.50 -15.24 -26.55
N THR A 781 -34.22 -15.38 -27.66
CA THR A 781 -33.79 -16.21 -28.77
C THR A 781 -33.09 -15.28 -29.76
N GLN A 782 -31.81 -15.48 -29.99
CA GLN A 782 -31.04 -14.78 -31.01
C GLN A 782 -30.67 -15.68 -32.15
#